data_ea7b6c59bc4fb9aea910ce21d4442559
#
_entry.id   ea7b6c59bc4fb9aea910ce21d4442559
#
_cell.length_a   1.000
_cell.length_b   1.000
_cell.length_c   1.000
_cell.angle_alpha   90.00
_cell.angle_beta   90.00
_cell.angle_gamma   90.00
#
_symmetry.space_group_name_H-M   'P 1'
#
loop_
_entity.id
_entity.type
_entity.pdbx_description
1 polymer ?
#
loop_
_entity_poly.entity_id
_entity_poly.type
_entity_poly.pdbx_seq_one_letter_code
_entity_poly.pdbx_strand_id
1 'polypeptide(L)'
;MKKIISGAFISYFLIFSLFSNSHFSTQAHQTPITDLKAVFSPQNKENAYFSAGEDGFLIKWTSDNQGEHYQITELDIKMISISPNGKEIAVYESDGGLTNKVSVWNWETLTRKFARKFQDSITSLDYSANGNYIIVGTASIKGAVFINAENGNVVNSKIKEDTGIISYSITTNTEKTCAMYSPKKGTLTYYNLQTGKETKSLYVEPDLEKPVMFNKFMYLAGVKNNSVYVISAVTGKTLNKIEAMNAIILSSKNDENLYYIENDGRSNYSFKVAQNIDGKNLTSPILIKNLKGPRGKEIITHGIKSNSEVMLASRSGDLYKISISPEEETQNLTPDFLITENSFDKILDMCPINENFYFLTKNSLFISSYDTGTVNGVGENPGQTNILPYNDKVILWSVGTKNPVQLFDFSKPELKTLFTPKNNVQTVKLFGNIILEMENNSIVNIYNIDSEKFSEVYNGAGLQDAVIAEDGKLYIAKSFDTNPKSPLLKVDLNTKETVPTRLPGNVSFSLATDKSNIYGINVQESDTSKRTNVFKYNILSDSSTTILSLNDEDSDAFIYLKYPVLYTYIGKSKIRAVNLNGNKSMMLNRSASMPIKIEKNLKRVVVLNRDGSISWYNDNLSQVIADWYITKDGQWYEF
;
A
#
# COMPACT_ATOMS: atom_id res chain seq x y z
N MET A 1 -15.02 54.80 13.96
CA MET A 1 -13.89 53.89 13.68
C MET A 1 -14.13 52.43 14.16
N LYS A 2 -15.37 51.95 14.29
CA LYS A 2 -15.74 50.60 14.71
C LYS A 2 -16.56 49.79 13.70
N LYS A 3 -16.77 50.29 12.48
CA LYS A 3 -17.60 49.63 11.44
C LYS A 3 -16.81 49.14 10.19
N ILE A 4 -15.48 49.30 10.16
CA ILE A 4 -14.67 48.87 8.99
C ILE A 4 -13.94 47.56 9.26
N ILE A 5 -13.83 47.12 10.53
CA ILE A 5 -13.09 45.86 10.88
C ILE A 5 -13.99 44.61 10.73
N SER A 6 -15.32 44.73 10.75
CA SER A 6 -16.20 43.56 10.58
C SER A 6 -16.42 43.13 9.12
N GLY A 7 -16.16 44.01 8.16
CA GLY A 7 -16.31 43.68 6.73
C GLY A 7 -15.12 42.91 6.13
N ALA A 8 -13.92 43.18 6.63
CA ALA A 8 -12.71 42.51 6.16
C ALA A 8 -12.58 41.05 6.69
N PHE A 9 -13.11 40.80 7.89
CA PHE A 9 -13.08 39.43 8.46
C PHE A 9 -14.10 38.48 7.80
N ILE A 10 -15.24 39.00 7.36
CA ILE A 10 -16.25 38.20 6.65
C ILE A 10 -15.81 37.91 5.21
N SER A 11 -15.07 38.83 4.58
CA SER A 11 -14.50 38.59 3.24
C SER A 11 -13.36 37.56 3.25
N TYR A 12 -12.58 37.49 4.32
CA TYR A 12 -11.52 36.49 4.46
C TYR A 12 -12.09 35.09 4.73
N PHE A 13 -13.16 34.98 5.52
CA PHE A 13 -13.83 33.69 5.78
C PHE A 13 -14.63 33.20 4.55
N LEU A 14 -15.18 34.09 3.73
CA LEU A 14 -15.86 33.69 2.48
C LEU A 14 -14.91 33.30 1.36
N ILE A 15 -13.68 33.80 1.36
CA ILE A 15 -12.64 33.37 0.42
C ILE A 15 -12.11 31.97 0.81
N PHE A 16 -11.97 31.66 2.10
CA PHE A 16 -11.59 30.30 2.56
C PHE A 16 -12.66 29.24 2.26
N SER A 17 -13.95 29.59 2.33
CA SER A 17 -15.03 28.64 2.02
C SER A 17 -15.22 28.42 0.51
N LEU A 18 -14.72 29.31 -0.34
CA LEU A 18 -14.76 29.16 -1.80
C LEU A 18 -13.58 28.32 -2.35
N PHE A 19 -12.50 28.18 -1.59
CA PHE A 19 -11.36 27.32 -1.95
C PHE A 19 -11.47 25.92 -1.34
N SER A 20 -12.36 25.68 -0.38
CA SER A 20 -12.57 24.35 0.22
C SER A 20 -13.33 23.36 -0.68
N ASN A 21 -13.83 23.80 -1.82
CA ASN A 21 -14.53 22.96 -2.80
C ASN A 21 -13.73 22.66 -4.06
N SER A 22 -12.47 22.99 -4.14
CA SER A 22 -11.66 22.64 -5.31
C SER A 22 -10.90 21.34 -5.07
N HIS A 23 -11.51 20.22 -5.37
CA HIS A 23 -11.01 19.04 -6.04
C HIS A 23 -9.60 18.55 -5.66
N PHE A 24 -9.31 18.39 -4.38
CA PHE A 24 -8.13 17.70 -3.95
C PHE A 24 -8.50 16.28 -3.58
N SER A 25 -8.27 15.35 -4.48
CA SER A 25 -8.23 13.97 -4.07
C SER A 25 -6.77 13.54 -4.01
N THR A 26 -6.41 13.09 -2.86
CA THR A 26 -5.29 12.16 -2.65
C THR A 26 -5.43 11.00 -3.62
N GLN A 27 -4.36 10.28 -3.91
CA GLN A 27 -4.45 8.99 -4.58
C GLN A 27 -5.61 8.20 -3.96
N ALA A 28 -6.41 7.55 -4.78
CA ALA A 28 -7.56 6.78 -4.29
C ALA A 28 -7.12 5.81 -3.20
N HIS A 29 -6.02 5.08 -3.45
CA HIS A 29 -5.32 4.27 -2.47
C HIS A 29 -3.82 4.58 -2.51
N GLN A 30 -3.14 4.38 -1.39
CA GLN A 30 -1.68 4.53 -1.33
C GLN A 30 -0.93 3.25 -1.72
N THR A 31 -1.67 2.19 -1.98
CA THR A 31 -1.21 0.86 -2.38
C THR A 31 -2.00 0.40 -3.60
N PRO A 32 -1.62 -0.72 -4.22
CA PRO A 32 -2.40 -1.29 -5.31
C PRO A 32 -3.87 -1.43 -4.97
N ILE A 33 -4.74 -0.99 -5.88
CA ILE A 33 -6.16 -1.30 -5.80
C ILE A 33 -6.33 -2.75 -6.21
N THR A 34 -6.96 -3.52 -5.34
CA THR A 34 -7.11 -4.98 -5.48
C THR A 34 -8.46 -5.39 -6.00
N ASP A 35 -9.48 -4.57 -5.79
CA ASP A 35 -10.83 -4.85 -6.32
C ASP A 35 -11.67 -3.58 -6.49
N LEU A 36 -12.60 -3.64 -7.44
CA LEU A 36 -13.59 -2.62 -7.75
C LEU A 36 -14.96 -3.24 -7.84
N LYS A 37 -15.98 -2.62 -7.25
CA LYS A 37 -17.39 -3.01 -7.39
C LYS A 37 -18.27 -1.79 -7.57
N ALA A 38 -19.34 -1.96 -8.33
CA ALA A 38 -20.39 -0.97 -8.50
C ALA A 38 -21.68 -1.44 -7.79
N VAL A 39 -22.34 -0.50 -7.14
CA VAL A 39 -23.68 -0.69 -6.56
C VAL A 39 -24.62 0.30 -7.19
N PHE A 40 -25.67 -0.18 -7.77
CA PHE A 40 -26.78 0.68 -8.17
C PHE A 40 -27.70 0.90 -6.96
N SER A 41 -27.86 2.16 -6.53
CA SER A 41 -28.84 2.53 -5.53
C SER A 41 -30.18 2.89 -6.19
N PRO A 42 -31.24 2.05 -6.04
CA PRO A 42 -32.55 2.39 -6.57
C PRO A 42 -33.17 3.65 -5.97
N GLN A 43 -32.74 3.99 -4.74
CA GLN A 43 -33.26 5.14 -3.99
C GLN A 43 -32.74 6.46 -4.53
N ASN A 44 -31.46 6.53 -4.89
CA ASN A 44 -30.80 7.75 -5.36
C ASN A 44 -30.68 7.81 -6.88
N LYS A 45 -31.03 6.72 -7.60
CA LYS A 45 -30.81 6.55 -9.06
C LYS A 45 -29.34 6.74 -9.49
N GLU A 46 -28.41 6.61 -8.58
CA GLU A 46 -26.98 6.80 -8.78
C GLU A 46 -26.22 5.51 -8.56
N ASN A 47 -25.10 5.37 -9.28
CA ASN A 47 -24.15 4.32 -9.04
C ASN A 47 -23.19 4.78 -7.94
N ALA A 48 -23.06 3.99 -6.89
CA ALA A 48 -21.95 4.10 -5.97
C ALA A 48 -20.86 3.09 -6.38
N TYR A 49 -19.61 3.49 -6.32
CA TYR A 49 -18.48 2.62 -6.61
C TYR A 49 -17.70 2.39 -5.32
N PHE A 50 -17.17 1.18 -5.17
CA PHE A 50 -16.28 0.83 -4.07
C PHE A 50 -14.97 0.34 -4.63
N SER A 51 -13.88 0.90 -4.14
CA SER A 51 -12.54 0.40 -4.35
C SER A 51 -11.97 -0.15 -3.06
N ALA A 52 -11.16 -1.19 -3.16
CA ALA A 52 -10.45 -1.79 -2.04
C ALA A 52 -8.98 -1.91 -2.37
N GLY A 53 -8.10 -1.71 -1.40
CA GLY A 53 -6.65 -1.71 -1.59
C GLY A 53 -5.89 -2.54 -0.56
N GLU A 54 -4.62 -2.79 -0.84
CA GLU A 54 -3.70 -3.44 0.10
C GLU A 54 -3.39 -2.57 1.32
N ASP A 55 -3.85 -1.31 1.36
CA ASP A 55 -3.77 -0.40 2.50
C ASP A 55 -4.83 -0.70 3.58
N GLY A 56 -5.72 -1.66 3.37
CA GLY A 56 -6.80 -1.99 4.30
C GLY A 56 -7.99 -1.03 4.26
N PHE A 57 -7.99 -0.11 3.29
CA PHE A 57 -9.08 0.84 3.08
C PHE A 57 -10.12 0.31 2.10
N LEU A 58 -11.36 0.57 2.43
CA LEU A 58 -12.49 0.54 1.53
C LEU A 58 -12.90 1.98 1.26
N ILE A 59 -12.93 2.39 0.00
CA ILE A 59 -13.34 3.74 -0.39
C ILE A 59 -14.65 3.65 -1.16
N LYS A 60 -15.64 4.40 -0.71
CA LYS A 60 -16.89 4.59 -1.42
C LYS A 60 -16.83 5.89 -2.22
N TRP A 61 -17.05 5.81 -3.50
CA TRP A 61 -17.04 6.93 -4.43
C TRP A 61 -18.46 7.38 -4.73
N THR A 62 -18.68 8.66 -4.59
CA THR A 62 -19.97 9.31 -4.91
C THR A 62 -19.97 9.83 -6.36
N SER A 63 -21.12 10.27 -6.84
CA SER A 63 -21.28 10.78 -8.22
C SER A 63 -20.46 12.05 -8.50
N ASP A 64 -20.16 12.83 -7.46
CA ASP A 64 -19.34 14.03 -7.51
C ASP A 64 -17.84 13.75 -7.34
N ASN A 65 -17.47 12.50 -7.44
CA ASN A 65 -16.09 12.02 -7.38
C ASN A 65 -15.40 12.20 -6.01
N GLN A 66 -16.16 12.34 -4.95
CA GLN A 66 -15.61 12.34 -3.60
C GLN A 66 -15.51 10.92 -3.05
N GLY A 67 -14.38 10.61 -2.43
CA GLY A 67 -14.13 9.33 -1.80
C GLY A 67 -14.36 9.39 -0.30
N GLU A 68 -15.28 8.60 0.22
CA GLU A 68 -15.41 8.35 1.66
C GLU A 68 -14.49 7.19 2.04
N HIS A 69 -13.42 7.47 2.79
CA HIS A 69 -12.37 6.52 3.15
C HIS A 69 -12.68 5.82 4.47
N TYR A 70 -12.67 4.49 4.46
CA TYR A 70 -12.92 3.66 5.65
C TYR A 70 -11.80 2.64 5.82
N GLN A 71 -11.00 2.79 6.85
CA GLN A 71 -10.05 1.75 7.23
C GLN A 71 -10.80 0.65 7.98
N ILE A 72 -11.04 -0.47 7.34
CA ILE A 72 -11.82 -1.58 7.92
C ILE A 72 -10.94 -2.70 8.47
N THR A 73 -9.67 -2.73 8.11
CA THR A 73 -8.73 -3.74 8.56
C THR A 73 -7.30 -3.21 8.58
N GLU A 74 -6.45 -3.88 9.38
CA GLU A 74 -4.99 -3.69 9.37
C GLU A 74 -4.29 -4.61 8.36
N LEU A 75 -5.05 -5.49 7.69
CA LEU A 75 -4.57 -6.43 6.68
C LEU A 75 -4.84 -5.86 5.29
N ASP A 76 -4.20 -6.46 4.29
CA ASP A 76 -4.55 -6.15 2.90
C ASP A 76 -5.98 -6.60 2.62
N ILE A 77 -6.76 -5.76 1.97
CA ILE A 77 -8.00 -6.21 1.34
C ILE A 77 -7.64 -6.78 -0.03
N LYS A 78 -7.99 -8.02 -0.28
CA LYS A 78 -7.68 -8.69 -1.55
C LYS A 78 -8.87 -8.77 -2.49
N MET A 79 -10.09 -8.86 -1.94
CA MET A 79 -11.34 -8.91 -2.71
C MET A 79 -12.50 -8.34 -1.90
N ILE A 80 -13.48 -7.81 -2.59
CA ILE A 80 -14.76 -7.41 -2.01
C ILE A 80 -15.92 -7.98 -2.83
N SER A 81 -17.02 -8.25 -2.16
CA SER A 81 -18.28 -8.59 -2.79
C SER A 81 -19.42 -7.86 -2.11
N ILE A 82 -20.35 -7.33 -2.90
CA ILE A 82 -21.47 -6.54 -2.40
C ILE A 82 -22.73 -7.40 -2.43
N SER A 83 -23.49 -7.34 -1.33
CA SER A 83 -24.78 -8.04 -1.25
C SER A 83 -25.75 -7.55 -2.32
N PRO A 84 -26.66 -8.41 -2.84
CA PRO A 84 -27.60 -8.00 -3.90
C PRO A 84 -28.54 -6.84 -3.49
N ASN A 85 -28.78 -6.66 -2.19
CA ASN A 85 -29.55 -5.53 -1.67
C ASN A 85 -28.72 -4.24 -1.49
N GLY A 86 -27.42 -4.30 -1.77
CA GLY A 86 -26.51 -3.16 -1.68
C GLY A 86 -26.17 -2.67 -0.27
N LYS A 87 -26.55 -3.40 0.79
CA LYS A 87 -26.37 -2.94 2.19
C LYS A 87 -25.14 -3.51 2.90
N GLU A 88 -24.61 -4.61 2.42
CA GLU A 88 -23.49 -5.30 3.05
C GLU A 88 -22.35 -5.52 2.07
N ILE A 89 -21.14 -5.50 2.58
CA ILE A 89 -19.92 -5.83 1.85
C ILE A 89 -19.22 -6.98 2.57
N ALA A 90 -18.95 -8.04 1.84
CA ALA A 90 -18.03 -9.09 2.26
C ALA A 90 -16.62 -8.71 1.79
N VAL A 91 -15.65 -8.85 2.68
CA VAL A 91 -14.27 -8.44 2.47
C VAL A 91 -13.35 -9.60 2.75
N TYR A 92 -12.48 -9.93 1.82
CA TYR A 92 -11.37 -10.85 2.05
C TYR A 92 -10.14 -10.08 2.47
N GLU A 93 -9.66 -10.37 3.66
CA GLU A 93 -8.52 -9.76 4.32
C GLU A 93 -7.40 -10.79 4.46
N SER A 94 -6.16 -10.43 4.09
CA SER A 94 -5.00 -11.32 4.18
C SER A 94 -3.73 -10.53 4.46
N ASP A 95 -2.79 -11.14 5.19
CA ASP A 95 -1.42 -10.66 5.36
C ASP A 95 -0.45 -11.20 4.29
N GLY A 96 -0.98 -11.87 3.26
CA GLY A 96 -0.17 -12.56 2.26
C GLY A 96 0.42 -13.88 2.73
N GLY A 97 0.20 -14.25 3.99
CA GLY A 97 0.75 -15.44 4.63
C GLY A 97 -0.30 -16.33 5.30
N LEU A 98 -0.21 -16.43 6.62
CA LEU A 98 -1.04 -17.35 7.41
C LEU A 98 -2.44 -16.81 7.75
N THR A 99 -2.67 -15.53 7.60
CA THR A 99 -3.95 -14.92 7.96
C THR A 99 -4.81 -14.73 6.72
N ASN A 100 -5.86 -15.52 6.64
CA ASN A 100 -6.91 -15.39 5.64
C ASN A 100 -8.25 -15.25 6.36
N LYS A 101 -8.97 -14.16 6.13
CA LYS A 101 -10.20 -13.85 6.86
C LYS A 101 -11.24 -13.25 5.91
N VAL A 102 -12.48 -13.69 6.02
CA VAL A 102 -13.65 -13.03 5.43
C VAL A 102 -14.41 -12.34 6.53
N SER A 103 -14.61 -11.05 6.39
CA SER A 103 -15.50 -10.27 7.25
C SER A 103 -16.67 -9.68 6.45
N VAL A 104 -17.77 -9.47 7.12
CA VAL A 104 -18.97 -8.86 6.55
C VAL A 104 -19.30 -7.60 7.31
N TRP A 105 -19.55 -6.54 6.57
CA TRP A 105 -19.79 -5.20 7.09
C TRP A 105 -21.09 -4.63 6.55
N ASN A 106 -21.85 -4.00 7.43
CA ASN A 106 -22.83 -3.03 6.96
C ASN A 106 -22.07 -1.73 6.69
N TRP A 107 -22.00 -1.33 5.42
CA TRP A 107 -21.17 -0.19 5.03
C TRP A 107 -21.80 1.18 5.34
N GLU A 108 -23.14 1.26 5.54
CA GLU A 108 -23.80 2.49 5.94
C GLU A 108 -23.50 2.85 7.41
N THR A 109 -23.44 1.83 8.27
CA THR A 109 -23.19 2.00 9.72
C THR A 109 -21.75 1.70 10.11
N LEU A 110 -20.94 1.19 9.20
CA LEU A 110 -19.57 0.72 9.43
C LEU A 110 -19.45 -0.33 10.56
N THR A 111 -20.50 -1.11 10.76
CA THR A 111 -20.53 -2.15 11.76
C THR A 111 -20.20 -3.50 11.16
N ARG A 112 -19.23 -4.19 11.77
CA ARG A 112 -18.88 -5.55 11.36
C ARG A 112 -19.93 -6.54 11.91
N LYS A 113 -20.58 -7.25 11.00
CA LYS A 113 -21.58 -8.25 11.31
C LYS A 113 -20.93 -9.52 11.88
N PHE A 114 -19.92 -10.04 11.17
CA PHE A 114 -19.08 -11.14 11.62
C PHE A 114 -17.73 -11.17 10.89
N ALA A 115 -16.82 -12.03 11.39
CA ALA A 115 -15.59 -12.36 10.68
C ALA A 115 -15.26 -13.85 10.84
N ARG A 116 -14.71 -14.46 9.79
CA ARG A 116 -14.34 -15.87 9.76
C ARG A 116 -12.94 -16.07 9.20
N LYS A 117 -12.11 -16.84 9.91
CA LYS A 117 -10.76 -17.23 9.47
C LYS A 117 -10.81 -18.47 8.59
N PHE A 118 -9.90 -18.51 7.62
CA PHE A 118 -9.65 -19.64 6.72
C PHE A 118 -8.19 -20.06 6.85
N GLN A 119 -7.90 -21.33 6.62
CA GLN A 119 -6.53 -21.86 6.62
C GLN A 119 -5.82 -21.57 5.30
N ASP A 120 -6.59 -21.59 4.21
CA ASP A 120 -6.07 -21.48 2.85
C ASP A 120 -6.43 -20.13 2.25
N SER A 121 -5.64 -19.67 1.29
CA SER A 121 -5.91 -18.45 0.54
C SER A 121 -7.26 -18.54 -0.19
N ILE A 122 -7.95 -17.43 -0.27
CA ILE A 122 -9.24 -17.31 -0.96
C ILE A 122 -8.96 -16.83 -2.38
N THR A 123 -9.57 -17.50 -3.35
CA THR A 123 -9.40 -17.23 -4.77
C THR A 123 -10.58 -16.52 -5.40
N SER A 124 -11.74 -16.60 -4.77
CA SER A 124 -12.95 -15.89 -5.17
C SER A 124 -13.87 -15.65 -3.98
N LEU A 125 -14.63 -14.57 -4.03
CA LEU A 125 -15.58 -14.17 -3.01
C LEU A 125 -16.82 -13.58 -3.69
N ASP A 126 -18.00 -14.13 -3.42
CA ASP A 126 -19.24 -13.63 -4.01
C ASP A 126 -20.45 -13.89 -3.10
N TYR A 127 -21.48 -13.06 -3.22
CA TYR A 127 -22.78 -13.32 -2.63
C TYR A 127 -23.63 -14.21 -3.55
N SER A 128 -24.47 -15.08 -3.00
CA SER A 128 -25.52 -15.76 -3.74
C SER A 128 -26.55 -14.77 -4.31
N ALA A 129 -27.39 -15.23 -5.24
CA ALA A 129 -28.30 -14.36 -6.00
C ALA A 129 -29.23 -13.50 -5.13
N ASN A 130 -29.71 -14.02 -4.01
CA ASN A 130 -30.58 -13.28 -3.06
C ASN A 130 -29.82 -12.79 -1.82
N GLY A 131 -28.51 -13.06 -1.72
CA GLY A 131 -27.69 -12.60 -0.62
C GLY A 131 -27.73 -13.44 0.66
N ASN A 132 -28.38 -14.60 0.64
CA ASN A 132 -28.47 -15.46 1.84
C ASN A 132 -27.17 -16.21 2.16
N TYR A 133 -26.31 -16.38 1.16
CA TYR A 133 -25.03 -17.08 1.29
C TYR A 133 -23.89 -16.23 0.76
N ILE A 134 -22.70 -16.46 1.34
CA ILE A 134 -21.43 -16.02 0.79
C ILE A 134 -20.69 -17.25 0.28
N ILE A 135 -20.28 -17.21 -0.96
CA ILE A 135 -19.62 -18.28 -1.68
C ILE A 135 -18.13 -17.94 -1.72
N VAL A 136 -17.31 -18.81 -1.14
CA VAL A 136 -15.87 -18.60 -1.00
C VAL A 136 -15.14 -19.71 -1.73
N GLY A 137 -14.45 -19.37 -2.81
CA GLY A 137 -13.50 -20.26 -3.47
C GLY A 137 -12.17 -20.25 -2.73
N THR A 138 -11.49 -21.38 -2.63
CA THR A 138 -10.22 -21.51 -1.91
C THR A 138 -9.13 -22.14 -2.76
N ALA A 139 -7.87 -21.87 -2.41
CA ALA A 139 -6.69 -22.50 -3.00
C ALA A 139 -6.37 -23.84 -2.32
N SER A 140 -7.36 -24.64 -2.02
CA SER A 140 -7.16 -25.92 -1.30
C SER A 140 -8.02 -27.05 -1.89
N ILE A 141 -7.73 -28.26 -1.42
CA ILE A 141 -8.54 -29.45 -1.75
C ILE A 141 -10.00 -29.36 -1.28
N LYS A 142 -10.33 -28.40 -0.44
CA LYS A 142 -11.71 -28.16 0.01
C LYS A 142 -12.55 -27.45 -1.05
N GLY A 143 -11.91 -26.85 -2.06
CA GLY A 143 -12.55 -26.18 -3.19
C GLY A 143 -13.34 -24.95 -2.77
N ALA A 144 -14.60 -25.10 -2.37
CA ALA A 144 -15.43 -23.98 -1.92
C ALA A 144 -16.00 -24.18 -0.52
N VAL A 145 -16.27 -23.05 0.12
CA VAL A 145 -16.95 -22.98 1.41
C VAL A 145 -18.16 -22.05 1.29
N PHE A 146 -19.31 -22.49 1.76
CA PHE A 146 -20.54 -21.69 1.79
C PHE A 146 -20.82 -21.21 3.20
N ILE A 147 -21.01 -19.92 3.34
CA ILE A 147 -21.26 -19.24 4.62
C ILE A 147 -22.67 -18.66 4.58
N ASN A 148 -23.41 -18.85 5.66
CA ASN A 148 -24.66 -18.12 5.87
C ASN A 148 -24.35 -16.64 6.07
N ALA A 149 -24.89 -15.78 5.21
CA ALA A 149 -24.60 -14.35 5.21
C ALA A 149 -25.14 -13.62 6.44
N GLU A 150 -26.12 -14.22 7.15
CA GLU A 150 -26.71 -13.61 8.34
C GLU A 150 -25.82 -13.77 9.59
N ASN A 151 -25.25 -14.96 9.79
CA ASN A 151 -24.57 -15.29 11.06
C ASN A 151 -23.12 -15.78 10.90
N GLY A 152 -22.61 -15.91 9.67
CA GLY A 152 -21.24 -16.34 9.42
C GLY A 152 -20.99 -17.84 9.59
N ASN A 153 -22.02 -18.65 9.82
CA ASN A 153 -21.86 -20.09 9.98
C ASN A 153 -21.63 -20.78 8.64
N VAL A 154 -20.73 -21.77 8.62
CA VAL A 154 -20.54 -22.61 7.45
C VAL A 154 -21.77 -23.49 7.26
N VAL A 155 -22.43 -23.34 6.14
CA VAL A 155 -23.57 -24.15 5.74
C VAL A 155 -23.09 -25.47 5.15
N ASN A 156 -22.04 -25.43 4.35
CA ASN A 156 -21.47 -26.61 3.75
C ASN A 156 -19.99 -26.43 3.45
N SER A 157 -19.17 -27.40 3.86
CA SER A 157 -17.74 -27.48 3.57
C SER A 157 -17.35 -28.78 2.87
N LYS A 158 -18.33 -29.53 2.35
CA LYS A 158 -18.11 -30.88 1.80
C LYS A 158 -17.81 -30.90 0.31
N ILE A 159 -17.68 -29.75 -0.33
CA ILE A 159 -17.25 -29.72 -1.72
C ILE A 159 -15.76 -29.97 -1.74
N LYS A 160 -15.40 -31.20 -2.00
CA LYS A 160 -14.03 -31.61 -2.24
C LYS A 160 -13.77 -31.59 -3.74
N GLU A 161 -13.11 -30.55 -4.19
CA GLU A 161 -12.42 -30.61 -5.46
C GLU A 161 -11.07 -31.25 -5.23
N ASP A 162 -10.86 -32.41 -5.82
CA ASP A 162 -9.64 -33.23 -5.67
C ASP A 162 -8.43 -32.62 -6.41
N THR A 163 -8.47 -31.39 -6.78
CA THR A 163 -7.46 -30.76 -7.64
C THR A 163 -6.52 -29.83 -6.91
N GLY A 164 -6.82 -29.55 -5.68
CA GLY A 164 -5.86 -29.11 -4.67
C GLY A 164 -5.22 -27.76 -4.84
N ILE A 165 -5.54 -26.90 -5.84
CA ILE A 165 -4.69 -25.73 -5.99
C ILE A 165 -5.46 -24.43 -6.14
N ILE A 166 -6.46 -24.33 -6.98
CA ILE A 166 -7.22 -23.09 -7.18
C ILE A 166 -8.64 -23.44 -7.62
N SER A 167 -9.64 -22.86 -6.98
CA SER A 167 -11.02 -22.94 -7.44
C SER A 167 -11.65 -21.54 -7.41
N TYR A 168 -12.40 -21.23 -8.44
CA TYR A 168 -13.18 -20.00 -8.52
C TYR A 168 -14.66 -20.33 -8.35
N SER A 169 -15.26 -19.82 -7.30
CA SER A 169 -16.69 -19.93 -7.07
C SER A 169 -17.40 -18.75 -7.68
N ILE A 170 -18.46 -19.01 -8.39
CA ILE A 170 -19.19 -18.03 -9.17
C ILE A 170 -20.67 -18.13 -8.82
N THR A 171 -21.28 -17.00 -8.51
CA THR A 171 -22.73 -16.90 -8.31
C THR A 171 -23.48 -17.30 -9.60
N THR A 172 -24.56 -18.04 -9.45
CA THR A 172 -25.50 -18.36 -10.56
C THR A 172 -26.77 -17.51 -10.45
N ASN A 173 -27.65 -17.64 -11.42
CA ASN A 173 -28.95 -16.95 -11.43
C ASN A 173 -29.95 -17.49 -10.40
N THR A 174 -29.60 -18.51 -9.66
CA THR A 174 -30.47 -19.12 -8.64
C THR A 174 -29.85 -19.00 -7.26
N GLU A 175 -30.69 -18.87 -6.23
CA GLU A 175 -30.26 -18.87 -4.83
C GLU A 175 -29.77 -20.25 -4.34
N LYS A 176 -30.13 -21.30 -5.04
CA LYS A 176 -29.89 -22.67 -4.60
C LYS A 176 -28.62 -23.29 -5.17
N THR A 177 -28.00 -22.67 -6.16
CA THR A 177 -26.85 -23.23 -6.85
C THR A 177 -25.69 -22.21 -6.96
N CYS A 178 -24.49 -22.72 -7.01
CA CYS A 178 -23.31 -21.97 -7.47
C CYS A 178 -22.59 -22.80 -8.53
N ALA A 179 -21.74 -22.14 -9.31
CA ALA A 179 -20.79 -22.77 -10.20
C ALA A 179 -19.39 -22.67 -9.62
N MET A 180 -18.59 -23.71 -9.81
CA MET A 180 -17.17 -23.71 -9.51
C MET A 180 -16.37 -23.99 -10.76
N TYR A 181 -15.45 -23.12 -11.08
CA TYR A 181 -14.48 -23.37 -12.12
C TYR A 181 -13.17 -23.89 -11.51
N SER A 182 -12.70 -25.02 -11.97
CA SER A 182 -11.42 -25.62 -11.61
C SER A 182 -10.42 -25.49 -12.75
N PRO A 183 -9.42 -24.59 -12.66
CA PRO A 183 -8.46 -24.35 -13.75
C PRO A 183 -7.69 -25.61 -14.14
N LYS A 184 -7.18 -26.36 -13.18
CA LYS A 184 -6.40 -27.57 -13.45
C LYS A 184 -7.18 -28.69 -14.13
N LYS A 185 -8.44 -28.88 -13.74
CA LYS A 185 -9.30 -29.91 -14.36
C LYS A 185 -9.93 -29.45 -15.66
N GLY A 186 -9.99 -28.15 -15.90
CA GLY A 186 -10.78 -27.60 -16.99
C GLY A 186 -12.25 -27.98 -16.82
N THR A 187 -12.82 -27.79 -15.64
CA THR A 187 -14.22 -28.12 -15.36
C THR A 187 -14.98 -26.94 -14.79
N LEU A 188 -16.24 -26.80 -15.23
CA LEU A 188 -17.23 -25.93 -14.62
C LEU A 188 -18.30 -26.80 -14.00
N THR A 189 -18.32 -26.88 -12.67
CA THR A 189 -19.18 -27.77 -11.91
C THR A 189 -20.20 -26.98 -11.11
N TYR A 190 -21.45 -27.38 -11.19
CA TYR A 190 -22.55 -26.74 -10.47
C TYR A 190 -22.89 -27.53 -9.21
N TYR A 191 -23.04 -26.84 -8.11
CA TYR A 191 -23.35 -27.43 -6.80
C TYR A 191 -24.61 -26.84 -6.20
N ASN A 192 -25.34 -27.65 -5.49
CA ASN A 192 -26.43 -27.19 -4.65
C ASN A 192 -25.84 -26.59 -3.35
N LEU A 193 -26.17 -25.34 -3.04
CA LEU A 193 -25.62 -24.60 -1.90
C LEU A 193 -25.99 -25.21 -0.55
N GLN A 194 -27.19 -25.78 -0.42
CA GLN A 194 -27.66 -26.36 0.84
C GLN A 194 -27.06 -27.73 1.12
N THR A 195 -26.98 -28.57 0.07
CA THR A 195 -26.56 -29.97 0.22
C THR A 195 -25.11 -30.23 -0.11
N GLY A 196 -24.44 -29.29 -0.81
CA GLY A 196 -23.10 -29.46 -1.36
C GLY A 196 -22.99 -30.53 -2.43
N LYS A 197 -24.11 -31.04 -2.97
CA LYS A 197 -24.08 -32.04 -4.00
C LYS A 197 -23.89 -31.42 -5.37
N GLU A 198 -23.04 -32.07 -6.16
CA GLU A 198 -22.90 -31.79 -7.57
C GLU A 198 -24.23 -32.02 -8.27
N THR A 199 -24.62 -31.09 -9.13
CA THR A 199 -25.85 -31.17 -9.96
C THR A 199 -25.52 -31.33 -11.43
N LYS A 200 -24.36 -30.80 -11.86
CA LYS A 200 -23.91 -30.84 -13.24
C LYS A 200 -22.41 -30.54 -13.29
N SER A 201 -21.67 -31.19 -14.18
CA SER A 201 -20.30 -30.85 -14.49
C SER A 201 -20.08 -30.77 -16.00
N LEU A 202 -19.30 -29.81 -16.45
CA LEU A 202 -18.96 -29.54 -17.83
C LEU A 202 -17.44 -29.45 -17.98
N TYR A 203 -16.92 -30.07 -19.04
CA TYR A 203 -15.55 -29.82 -19.46
C TYR A 203 -15.50 -28.48 -20.19
N VAL A 204 -14.54 -27.64 -19.80
CA VAL A 204 -14.31 -26.29 -20.33
C VAL A 204 -12.81 -26.07 -20.55
N GLU A 205 -12.44 -24.93 -21.12
CA GLU A 205 -11.02 -24.57 -21.26
C GLU A 205 -10.31 -24.54 -19.89
N PRO A 206 -9.17 -25.26 -19.71
CA PRO A 206 -8.37 -25.20 -18.49
C PRO A 206 -7.55 -23.92 -18.41
N ASP A 207 -7.03 -23.62 -17.21
CA ASP A 207 -6.09 -22.55 -16.90
C ASP A 207 -6.57 -21.13 -17.27
N LEU A 208 -7.87 -20.91 -17.19
CA LEU A 208 -8.43 -19.56 -17.29
C LEU A 208 -8.18 -18.78 -16.01
N GLU A 209 -7.68 -17.57 -16.16
CA GLU A 209 -7.52 -16.60 -15.09
C GLU A 209 -8.74 -15.68 -14.98
N LYS A 210 -9.07 -15.29 -13.75
CA LYS A 210 -10.16 -14.36 -13.42
C LYS A 210 -11.47 -14.65 -14.18
N PRO A 211 -12.01 -15.87 -14.07
CA PRO A 211 -13.21 -16.24 -14.79
C PRO A 211 -14.43 -15.44 -14.31
N VAL A 212 -15.23 -14.94 -15.26
CA VAL A 212 -16.41 -14.11 -15.01
C VAL A 212 -17.58 -14.69 -15.81
N MET A 213 -18.77 -14.80 -15.18
CA MET A 213 -19.99 -15.09 -15.89
C MET A 213 -20.71 -13.80 -16.32
N PHE A 214 -21.23 -13.80 -17.54
CA PHE A 214 -21.97 -12.66 -18.08
C PHE A 214 -23.20 -13.16 -18.90
N ASN A 215 -23.97 -12.23 -19.46
CA ASN A 215 -25.23 -12.48 -20.17
C ASN A 215 -26.16 -13.40 -19.35
N LYS A 216 -26.60 -12.91 -18.19
CA LYS A 216 -27.50 -13.66 -17.29
C LYS A 216 -26.97 -15.07 -16.96
N PHE A 217 -25.66 -15.20 -16.81
CA PHE A 217 -24.92 -16.44 -16.51
C PHE A 217 -24.93 -17.48 -17.64
N MET A 218 -25.21 -17.07 -18.87
CA MET A 218 -25.17 -17.97 -20.03
C MET A 218 -23.76 -18.28 -20.51
N TYR A 219 -22.81 -17.35 -20.26
CA TYR A 219 -21.43 -17.46 -20.73
C TYR A 219 -20.45 -17.31 -19.61
N LEU A 220 -19.36 -18.06 -19.71
CA LEU A 220 -18.14 -17.90 -18.92
C LEU A 220 -17.08 -17.27 -19.81
N ALA A 221 -16.45 -16.19 -19.35
CA ALA A 221 -15.26 -15.62 -19.96
C ALA A 221 -14.07 -15.72 -19.00
N GLY A 222 -12.88 -15.91 -19.55
CA GLY A 222 -11.63 -15.91 -18.78
C GLY A 222 -10.44 -15.65 -19.69
N VAL A 223 -9.33 -15.22 -19.09
CA VAL A 223 -8.09 -14.88 -19.82
C VAL A 223 -7.11 -16.04 -19.75
N LYS A 224 -6.47 -16.37 -20.87
CA LYS A 224 -5.39 -17.34 -20.93
C LYS A 224 -4.48 -17.03 -22.13
N ASN A 225 -3.17 -16.97 -21.90
CA ASN A 225 -2.16 -16.81 -22.95
C ASN A 225 -2.49 -15.69 -23.96
N ASN A 226 -2.66 -14.45 -23.46
CA ASN A 226 -3.03 -13.29 -24.28
C ASN A 226 -4.29 -13.49 -25.13
N SER A 227 -5.24 -14.24 -24.63
CA SER A 227 -6.53 -14.44 -25.29
C SER A 227 -7.65 -14.44 -24.27
N VAL A 228 -8.79 -13.91 -24.65
CA VAL A 228 -10.05 -14.04 -23.91
C VAL A 228 -10.85 -15.20 -24.51
N TYR A 229 -11.15 -16.19 -23.70
CA TYR A 229 -11.99 -17.32 -24.05
C TYR A 229 -13.43 -17.04 -23.64
N VAL A 230 -14.36 -17.33 -24.53
CA VAL A 230 -15.80 -17.29 -24.26
C VAL A 230 -16.37 -18.68 -24.40
N ILE A 231 -17.01 -19.14 -23.33
CA ILE A 231 -17.45 -20.51 -23.19
C ILE A 231 -18.94 -20.51 -22.84
N SER A 232 -19.71 -21.42 -23.46
CA SER A 232 -21.08 -21.65 -23.06
C SER A 232 -21.15 -22.28 -21.66
N ALA A 233 -21.72 -21.61 -20.70
CA ALA A 233 -21.94 -22.14 -19.35
C ALA A 233 -23.05 -23.24 -19.33
N VAL A 234 -23.75 -23.40 -20.44
CA VAL A 234 -24.79 -24.46 -20.61
C VAL A 234 -24.21 -25.76 -21.16
N THR A 235 -23.28 -25.67 -22.13
CA THR A 235 -22.74 -26.83 -22.84
C THR A 235 -21.27 -27.12 -22.57
N GLY A 236 -20.53 -26.20 -22.00
CA GLY A 236 -19.07 -26.29 -21.80
C GLY A 236 -18.24 -25.99 -23.06
N LYS A 237 -18.89 -25.81 -24.22
CA LYS A 237 -18.16 -25.58 -25.47
C LYS A 237 -17.54 -24.18 -25.50
N THR A 238 -16.29 -24.09 -25.93
CA THR A 238 -15.69 -22.82 -26.32
C THR A 238 -16.40 -22.31 -27.57
N LEU A 239 -16.99 -21.14 -27.44
CA LEU A 239 -17.70 -20.47 -28.53
C LEU A 239 -16.74 -19.57 -29.30
N ASN A 240 -15.79 -18.98 -28.57
CA ASN A 240 -14.87 -18.04 -29.14
C ASN A 240 -13.55 -17.95 -28.39
N LYS A 241 -12.50 -17.57 -29.14
CA LYS A 241 -11.20 -17.21 -28.64
C LYS A 241 -10.80 -15.89 -29.31
N ILE A 242 -10.68 -14.84 -28.51
CA ILE A 242 -10.33 -13.49 -28.95
C ILE A 242 -8.89 -13.23 -28.56
N GLU A 243 -8.02 -12.93 -29.51
CA GLU A 243 -6.66 -12.48 -29.21
C GLU A 243 -6.72 -11.09 -28.56
N ALA A 244 -6.21 -10.99 -27.34
CA ALA A 244 -6.22 -9.75 -26.56
C ALA A 244 -5.09 -9.78 -25.54
N MET A 245 -4.09 -8.94 -25.75
CA MET A 245 -2.90 -8.89 -24.89
C MET A 245 -3.23 -8.25 -23.55
N ASN A 246 -2.82 -8.89 -22.46
CA ASN A 246 -3.02 -8.39 -21.08
C ASN A 246 -4.47 -7.94 -20.81
N ALA A 247 -5.44 -8.74 -21.25
CA ALA A 247 -6.84 -8.38 -21.21
C ALA A 247 -7.39 -8.28 -19.78
N ILE A 248 -8.27 -7.29 -19.57
CA ILE A 248 -9.07 -7.12 -18.35
C ILE A 248 -10.54 -7.18 -18.77
N ILE A 249 -11.27 -8.18 -18.27
CA ILE A 249 -12.69 -8.33 -18.55
C ILE A 249 -13.47 -7.36 -17.67
N LEU A 250 -14.33 -6.56 -18.30
CA LEU A 250 -15.17 -5.56 -17.65
C LEU A 250 -16.64 -5.99 -17.53
N SER A 251 -17.03 -7.02 -18.28
CA SER A 251 -18.42 -7.50 -18.28
C SER A 251 -18.84 -8.07 -16.94
N SER A 252 -20.05 -7.76 -16.56
CA SER A 252 -20.74 -8.29 -15.39
C SER A 252 -21.86 -9.25 -15.80
N LYS A 253 -22.49 -9.91 -14.83
CA LYS A 253 -23.62 -10.83 -15.04
C LYS A 253 -24.78 -10.26 -15.85
N ASN A 254 -24.97 -8.95 -15.88
CA ASN A 254 -26.05 -8.28 -16.57
C ASN A 254 -25.71 -7.81 -17.98
N ASP A 255 -24.43 -7.79 -18.35
CA ASP A 255 -24.01 -7.36 -19.68
C ASP A 255 -24.30 -8.44 -20.72
N GLU A 256 -24.97 -8.08 -21.82
CA GLU A 256 -25.26 -8.99 -22.92
C GLU A 256 -24.05 -9.28 -23.81
N ASN A 257 -23.14 -8.33 -23.88
CA ASN A 257 -21.92 -8.39 -24.69
C ASN A 257 -20.68 -8.55 -23.79
N LEU A 258 -19.58 -8.98 -24.39
CA LEU A 258 -18.29 -9.06 -23.72
C LEU A 258 -17.52 -7.74 -23.89
N TYR A 259 -17.37 -7.01 -22.81
CA TYR A 259 -16.56 -5.79 -22.72
C TYR A 259 -15.22 -6.11 -22.08
N TYR A 260 -14.14 -5.62 -22.68
CA TYR A 260 -12.81 -5.81 -22.15
C TYR A 260 -11.86 -4.67 -22.56
N ILE A 261 -10.79 -4.53 -21.82
CA ILE A 261 -9.65 -3.66 -22.16
C ILE A 261 -8.47 -4.56 -22.48
N GLU A 262 -7.74 -4.24 -23.51
CA GLU A 262 -6.42 -4.83 -23.81
C GLU A 262 -5.32 -3.79 -23.74
N ASN A 263 -4.10 -4.23 -23.44
CA ASN A 263 -2.92 -3.38 -23.35
C ASN A 263 -1.84 -3.89 -24.31
N ASP A 264 -1.30 -3.00 -25.15
CA ASP A 264 -0.22 -3.30 -26.10
C ASP A 264 1.18 -3.44 -25.46
N GLY A 265 1.26 -3.38 -24.13
CA GLY A 265 2.53 -3.40 -23.38
C GLY A 265 3.27 -2.05 -23.34
N ARG A 266 2.68 -0.97 -23.87
CA ARG A 266 3.31 0.36 -23.99
C ARG A 266 2.46 1.49 -23.40
N SER A 267 1.66 1.22 -22.39
CA SER A 267 0.73 2.20 -21.80
C SER A 267 -0.42 2.65 -22.73
N ASN A 268 -0.66 1.95 -23.84
CA ASN A 268 -1.84 2.16 -24.66
C ASN A 268 -2.84 1.05 -24.37
N TYR A 269 -4.07 1.45 -24.11
CA TYR A 269 -5.17 0.55 -23.83
C TYR A 269 -6.24 0.72 -24.88
N SER A 270 -6.85 -0.37 -25.28
CA SER A 270 -7.99 -0.37 -26.20
C SER A 270 -9.21 -0.93 -25.49
N PHE A 271 -10.24 -0.11 -25.32
CA PHE A 271 -11.54 -0.56 -24.81
C PHE A 271 -12.38 -1.11 -25.96
N LYS A 272 -12.77 -2.38 -25.86
CA LYS A 272 -13.43 -3.12 -26.92
C LYS A 272 -14.70 -3.83 -26.44
N VAL A 273 -15.58 -4.13 -27.40
CA VAL A 273 -16.75 -4.95 -27.21
C VAL A 273 -16.82 -6.08 -28.25
N ALA A 274 -17.05 -7.29 -27.79
CA ALA A 274 -17.42 -8.43 -28.66
C ALA A 274 -18.93 -8.67 -28.54
N GLN A 275 -19.59 -8.66 -29.69
CA GLN A 275 -21.04 -8.86 -29.83
C GLN A 275 -21.33 -10.19 -30.53
N ASN A 276 -22.58 -10.65 -30.53
CA ASN A 276 -23.06 -11.88 -31.18
C ASN A 276 -22.26 -13.13 -30.77
N ILE A 277 -22.04 -13.29 -29.49
CA ILE A 277 -21.13 -14.28 -28.88
C ILE A 277 -21.61 -15.72 -29.12
N ASP A 278 -22.92 -15.94 -29.27
CA ASP A 278 -23.59 -17.24 -29.49
C ASP A 278 -23.78 -17.58 -30.97
N GLY A 279 -23.45 -16.64 -31.85
CA GLY A 279 -23.69 -16.77 -33.29
C GLY A 279 -22.56 -17.48 -34.03
N LYS A 280 -22.92 -18.17 -35.08
CA LYS A 280 -21.99 -18.79 -36.04
C LYS A 280 -21.09 -17.77 -36.75
N ASN A 281 -21.37 -16.47 -36.63
CA ASN A 281 -20.64 -15.36 -37.23
C ASN A 281 -20.26 -14.38 -36.13
N LEU A 282 -19.20 -14.67 -35.43
CA LEU A 282 -18.63 -13.71 -34.51
C LEU A 282 -18.10 -12.51 -35.32
N THR A 283 -18.65 -11.35 -35.06
CA THR A 283 -18.06 -10.12 -35.57
C THR A 283 -16.73 -9.84 -34.86
N SER A 284 -15.73 -9.38 -35.59
CA SER A 284 -14.50 -8.89 -34.97
C SER A 284 -14.83 -7.92 -33.85
N PRO A 285 -14.10 -7.95 -32.73
CA PRO A 285 -14.36 -7.03 -31.64
C PRO A 285 -14.31 -5.58 -32.12
N ILE A 286 -15.31 -4.81 -31.72
CA ILE A 286 -15.45 -3.41 -32.09
C ILE A 286 -14.67 -2.57 -31.08
N LEU A 287 -13.79 -1.70 -31.58
CA LEU A 287 -13.12 -0.70 -30.77
C LEU A 287 -14.15 0.36 -30.34
N ILE A 288 -14.28 0.55 -29.03
CA ILE A 288 -15.12 1.61 -28.47
C ILE A 288 -14.26 2.87 -28.31
N LYS A 289 -13.08 2.74 -27.67
CA LYS A 289 -12.22 3.87 -27.37
C LYS A 289 -10.76 3.45 -27.22
N ASN A 290 -9.83 4.31 -27.67
CA ASN A 290 -8.42 4.22 -27.33
C ASN A 290 -8.13 5.05 -26.09
N LEU A 291 -7.33 4.48 -25.17
CA LEU A 291 -6.95 5.11 -23.93
C LEU A 291 -5.42 5.16 -23.87
N LYS A 292 -4.89 6.32 -23.54
CA LYS A 292 -3.46 6.47 -23.26
C LYS A 292 -3.28 6.50 -21.74
N GLY A 293 -2.54 5.56 -21.23
CA GLY A 293 -2.12 5.55 -19.85
C GLY A 293 -1.32 6.80 -19.50
N PRO A 294 -1.23 7.14 -18.21
CA PRO A 294 -0.41 8.25 -17.75
C PRO A 294 1.06 8.04 -18.16
N ARG A 295 1.80 9.11 -18.28
CA ARG A 295 3.24 9.07 -18.56
C ARG A 295 3.95 8.33 -17.43
N GLY A 296 4.46 7.14 -17.70
CA GLY A 296 5.20 6.35 -16.74
C GLY A 296 4.83 4.88 -16.74
N LYS A 297 5.14 4.20 -15.66
CA LYS A 297 5.01 2.76 -15.51
C LYS A 297 3.67 2.33 -14.89
N GLU A 298 2.63 3.10 -15.10
CA GLU A 298 1.31 2.84 -14.55
C GLU A 298 0.68 1.60 -15.19
N ILE A 299 0.27 0.66 -14.37
CA ILE A 299 -0.34 -0.59 -14.84
C ILE A 299 -1.77 -0.66 -14.33
N ILE A 300 -2.73 -0.70 -15.24
CA ILE A 300 -4.14 -0.98 -14.92
C ILE A 300 -4.27 -2.46 -14.58
N THR A 301 -4.88 -2.75 -13.45
CA THR A 301 -5.02 -4.12 -12.91
C THR A 301 -6.46 -4.60 -12.82
N HIS A 302 -7.40 -3.67 -12.65
CA HIS A 302 -8.82 -3.94 -12.48
C HIS A 302 -9.65 -2.93 -13.25
N GLY A 303 -10.85 -3.33 -13.60
CA GLY A 303 -11.83 -2.45 -14.23
C GLY A 303 -13.24 -2.93 -14.02
N ILE A 304 -14.18 -2.01 -13.97
CA ILE A 304 -15.61 -2.27 -13.96
C ILE A 304 -16.31 -1.33 -14.94
N LYS A 305 -17.44 -1.78 -15.45
CA LYS A 305 -18.28 -1.01 -16.37
C LYS A 305 -19.66 -0.78 -15.75
N SER A 306 -20.16 0.43 -15.90
CA SER A 306 -21.58 0.76 -15.77
C SER A 306 -22.18 1.05 -17.15
N ASN A 307 -23.42 1.52 -17.20
CA ASN A 307 -24.08 1.85 -18.47
C ASN A 307 -23.41 3.02 -19.21
N SER A 308 -22.88 3.98 -18.50
CA SER A 308 -22.32 5.23 -19.05
C SER A 308 -20.82 5.42 -18.84
N GLU A 309 -20.21 4.61 -17.98
CA GLU A 309 -18.84 4.85 -17.52
C GLU A 309 -18.07 3.54 -17.34
N VAL A 310 -16.75 3.64 -17.48
CA VAL A 310 -15.80 2.60 -17.09
C VAL A 310 -14.92 3.19 -15.99
N MET A 311 -14.71 2.45 -14.92
CA MET A 311 -13.73 2.76 -13.91
C MET A 311 -12.57 1.77 -14.00
N LEU A 312 -11.35 2.30 -13.98
CA LEU A 312 -10.12 1.53 -14.06
C LEU A 312 -9.25 1.82 -12.84
N ALA A 313 -8.70 0.79 -12.28
CA ALA A 313 -7.81 0.87 -11.14
C ALA A 313 -6.39 0.50 -11.51
N SER A 314 -5.43 1.23 -10.97
CA SER A 314 -4.02 1.04 -11.25
C SER A 314 -3.28 0.34 -10.11
N ARG A 315 -2.06 -0.10 -10.42
CA ARG A 315 -1.15 -0.69 -9.45
C ARG A 315 -0.57 0.34 -8.47
N SER A 316 -0.54 1.62 -8.84
CA SER A 316 -0.08 2.70 -7.96
C SER A 316 -1.15 3.19 -6.99
N GLY A 317 -2.40 2.73 -7.12
CA GLY A 317 -3.50 3.14 -6.26
C GLY A 317 -4.41 4.19 -6.89
N ASP A 318 -4.17 4.56 -8.16
CA ASP A 318 -5.00 5.53 -8.86
C ASP A 318 -6.27 4.91 -9.42
N LEU A 319 -7.33 5.70 -9.48
CA LEU A 319 -8.61 5.34 -10.05
C LEU A 319 -8.92 6.28 -11.22
N TYR A 320 -9.28 5.70 -12.37
CA TYR A 320 -9.60 6.44 -13.59
C TYR A 320 -11.06 6.23 -13.95
N LYS A 321 -11.75 7.32 -14.27
CA LYS A 321 -13.13 7.31 -14.73
C LYS A 321 -13.19 7.71 -16.20
N ILE A 322 -13.90 6.94 -17.00
CA ILE A 322 -13.97 7.11 -18.45
C ILE A 322 -15.43 7.10 -18.87
N SER A 323 -15.87 8.15 -19.57
CA SER A 323 -17.18 8.14 -20.22
C SER A 323 -17.17 7.22 -21.43
N ILE A 324 -18.20 6.42 -21.59
CA ILE A 324 -18.44 5.55 -22.76
C ILE A 324 -18.90 6.37 -23.98
N SER A 325 -19.23 7.65 -23.82
CA SER A 325 -19.65 8.51 -24.93
C SER A 325 -18.58 8.56 -26.03
N PRO A 326 -18.97 8.42 -27.32
CA PRO A 326 -18.03 8.35 -28.43
C PRO A 326 -17.44 9.68 -28.89
N GLU A 327 -17.62 10.76 -28.17
CA GLU A 327 -17.27 12.11 -28.63
C GLU A 327 -15.75 12.35 -28.82
N GLU A 328 -14.89 11.47 -28.27
CA GLU A 328 -13.46 11.50 -28.49
C GLU A 328 -12.90 10.13 -28.86
N GLU A 329 -12.17 10.02 -29.96
CA GLU A 329 -11.57 8.76 -30.39
C GLU A 329 -10.45 8.25 -29.47
N THR A 330 -9.77 9.17 -28.78
CA THR A 330 -8.68 8.83 -27.86
C THR A 330 -8.78 9.69 -26.60
N GLN A 331 -8.76 9.05 -25.44
CA GLN A 331 -8.76 9.73 -24.16
C GLN A 331 -7.47 9.46 -23.39
N ASN A 332 -6.86 10.51 -22.85
CA ASN A 332 -5.78 10.35 -21.89
C ASN A 332 -6.37 9.92 -20.54
N LEU A 333 -5.82 8.87 -19.97
CA LEU A 333 -6.15 8.49 -18.61
C LEU A 333 -5.54 9.53 -17.67
N THR A 334 -6.39 10.37 -17.14
CA THR A 334 -6.04 11.27 -16.04
C THR A 334 -6.83 10.79 -14.84
N PRO A 335 -6.21 10.60 -13.68
CA PRO A 335 -6.97 10.33 -12.47
C PRO A 335 -7.95 11.49 -12.27
N ASP A 336 -9.23 11.20 -12.13
CA ASP A 336 -10.26 12.22 -11.90
C ASP A 336 -10.04 13.02 -10.60
N PHE A 337 -9.04 12.58 -9.81
CA PHE A 337 -8.83 12.99 -8.44
C PHE A 337 -7.41 13.50 -8.18
N LEU A 338 -6.65 13.88 -9.18
CA LEU A 338 -5.34 14.42 -8.94
C LEU A 338 -5.34 15.94 -8.91
N ILE A 339 -4.83 16.42 -7.80
CA ILE A 339 -3.93 17.56 -7.88
C ILE A 339 -2.79 17.10 -8.77
N THR A 340 -2.62 17.73 -9.91
CA THR A 340 -1.52 17.39 -10.81
C THR A 340 -0.23 17.42 -9.99
N GLU A 341 0.64 16.40 -10.13
CA GLU A 341 1.98 16.37 -9.53
C GLU A 341 2.76 17.67 -9.73
N ASN A 342 2.35 18.50 -10.67
CA ASN A 342 2.95 19.80 -10.99
C ASN A 342 2.54 20.92 -10.02
N SER A 343 1.52 20.77 -9.20
CA SER A 343 1.04 21.82 -8.28
C SER A 343 1.69 21.77 -6.91
N PHE A 344 2.19 20.60 -6.50
CA PHE A 344 2.83 20.44 -5.19
C PHE A 344 4.33 20.43 -5.25
N ASP A 345 4.92 20.93 -4.18
CA ASP A 345 6.33 20.73 -3.87
C ASP A 345 6.43 19.51 -2.95
N LYS A 346 7.04 18.46 -3.46
CA LYS A 346 7.17 17.21 -2.74
C LYS A 346 8.04 17.39 -1.50
N ILE A 347 7.51 17.05 -0.33
CA ILE A 347 8.30 16.99 0.90
C ILE A 347 9.26 15.80 0.78
N LEU A 348 10.55 16.08 0.90
CA LEU A 348 11.62 15.09 0.80
C LEU A 348 11.93 14.44 2.14
N ASP A 349 11.97 15.23 3.19
CA ASP A 349 12.18 14.78 4.56
C ASP A 349 11.67 15.83 5.57
N MET A 350 11.52 15.40 6.83
CA MET A 350 10.97 16.21 7.90
C MET A 350 11.56 15.86 9.26
N CYS A 351 11.57 16.80 10.19
CA CYS A 351 11.93 16.52 11.57
C CYS A 351 11.25 17.44 12.57
N PRO A 352 10.88 16.92 13.77
CA PRO A 352 10.41 17.74 14.89
C PRO A 352 11.58 18.35 15.66
N ILE A 353 11.46 19.63 16.00
CA ILE A 353 12.37 20.32 16.93
C ILE A 353 11.52 21.17 17.87
N ASN A 354 11.56 20.88 19.17
CA ASN A 354 10.74 21.53 20.19
C ASN A 354 9.22 21.44 19.84
N GLU A 355 8.55 22.57 19.68
CA GLU A 355 7.13 22.68 19.33
C GLU A 355 6.92 22.94 17.83
N ASN A 356 7.96 22.81 17.02
CA ASN A 356 7.92 23.05 15.60
C ASN A 356 8.23 21.79 14.81
N PHE A 357 7.74 21.77 13.60
CA PHE A 357 8.00 20.74 12.61
C PHE A 357 8.68 21.35 11.39
N TYR A 358 9.81 20.81 10.99
CA TYR A 358 10.60 21.31 9.86
C TYR A 358 10.48 20.37 8.68
N PHE A 359 10.27 20.93 7.49
CA PHE A 359 10.08 20.19 6.25
C PHE A 359 11.07 20.65 5.21
N LEU A 360 11.66 19.69 4.53
CA LEU A 360 12.56 19.90 3.41
C LEU A 360 11.84 19.53 2.12
N THR A 361 11.75 20.48 1.20
CA THR A 361 11.31 20.23 -0.17
C THR A 361 12.49 20.36 -1.13
N LYS A 362 12.27 20.15 -2.42
CA LYS A 362 13.33 20.30 -3.42
C LYS A 362 13.95 21.69 -3.42
N ASN A 363 13.15 22.72 -3.20
CA ASN A 363 13.57 24.12 -3.36
C ASN A 363 13.70 24.87 -2.03
N SER A 364 13.01 24.45 -1.00
CA SER A 364 12.84 25.26 0.20
C SER A 364 12.86 24.43 1.49
N LEU A 365 13.14 25.13 2.58
CA LEU A 365 13.01 24.66 3.95
C LEU A 365 11.87 25.43 4.62
N PHE A 366 10.95 24.72 5.25
CA PHE A 366 9.77 25.27 5.90
C PHE A 366 9.71 24.90 7.38
N ILE A 367 9.06 25.75 8.16
CA ILE A 367 8.70 25.50 9.56
C ILE A 367 7.20 25.56 9.74
N SER A 368 6.64 24.61 10.47
CA SER A 368 5.25 24.63 10.92
C SER A 368 5.20 24.61 12.44
N SER A 369 4.38 25.47 13.03
CA SER A 369 4.07 25.42 14.45
C SER A 369 2.89 24.48 14.69
N TYR A 370 2.99 23.59 15.68
CA TYR A 370 1.91 22.69 16.08
C TYR A 370 0.63 23.40 16.52
N ASP A 371 0.79 24.55 17.18
CA ASP A 371 -0.36 25.25 17.80
C ASP A 371 -1.15 26.08 16.80
N THR A 372 -0.52 26.60 15.78
CA THR A 372 -1.12 27.58 14.86
C THR A 372 -1.44 26.99 13.49
N GLY A 373 -0.89 25.83 13.16
CA GLY A 373 -0.98 25.25 11.81
C GLY A 373 -0.36 26.16 10.72
N THR A 374 0.33 27.23 11.13
CA THR A 374 0.97 28.12 10.18
C THR A 374 2.27 27.52 9.67
N VAL A 375 2.53 27.68 8.38
CA VAL A 375 3.77 27.26 7.74
C VAL A 375 4.45 28.46 7.14
N ASN A 376 5.73 28.59 7.41
CA ASN A 376 6.56 29.69 6.93
C ASN A 376 7.80 29.13 6.23
N GLY A 377 8.17 29.70 5.10
CA GLY A 377 9.46 29.48 4.47
C GLY A 377 10.57 30.09 5.33
N VAL A 378 11.60 29.32 5.64
CA VAL A 378 12.71 29.75 6.48
C VAL A 378 14.04 29.82 5.75
N GLY A 379 14.13 29.27 4.54
CA GLY A 379 15.31 29.32 3.70
C GLY A 379 15.17 28.51 2.42
N GLU A 380 16.16 28.68 1.54
CA GLU A 380 16.30 27.85 0.34
C GLU A 380 16.99 26.53 0.67
N ASN A 381 16.57 25.46 -0.01
CA ASN A 381 17.26 24.18 0.08
C ASN A 381 18.53 24.23 -0.79
N PRO A 382 19.72 23.99 -0.24
CA PRO A 382 20.98 23.98 -1.01
C PRO A 382 21.17 22.70 -1.84
N GLY A 383 20.09 21.99 -2.19
CA GLY A 383 20.13 20.74 -2.97
C GLY A 383 20.24 19.48 -2.11
N GLN A 384 19.80 19.54 -0.86
CA GLN A 384 19.80 18.41 0.06
C GLN A 384 18.49 17.63 0.02
N THR A 385 18.54 16.35 0.41
CA THR A 385 17.37 15.46 0.39
C THR A 385 16.91 15.02 1.79
N ASN A 386 17.73 15.23 2.81
CA ASN A 386 17.48 14.74 4.15
C ASN A 386 17.76 15.79 5.22
N ILE A 387 17.05 15.69 6.35
CA ILE A 387 17.10 16.62 7.46
C ILE A 387 17.16 15.86 8.80
N LEU A 388 18.06 16.29 9.70
CA LEU A 388 18.16 15.78 11.06
C LEU A 388 18.09 16.91 12.08
N PRO A 389 17.41 16.71 13.23
CA PRO A 389 17.35 17.72 14.28
C PRO A 389 18.66 17.76 15.08
N TYR A 390 19.17 18.96 15.35
CA TYR A 390 20.31 19.21 16.24
C TYR A 390 20.05 20.44 17.09
N ASN A 391 19.69 20.25 18.36
CA ASN A 391 19.24 21.32 19.26
C ASN A 391 18.08 22.11 18.63
N ASP A 392 18.26 23.42 18.42
CA ASP A 392 17.35 24.35 17.73
C ASP A 392 17.69 24.55 16.25
N LYS A 393 18.58 23.73 15.68
CA LYS A 393 19.09 23.78 14.31
C LYS A 393 18.80 22.48 13.57
N VAL A 394 19.08 22.47 12.28
CA VAL A 394 18.98 21.24 11.47
C VAL A 394 20.29 20.95 10.75
N ILE A 395 20.58 19.67 10.61
CA ILE A 395 21.65 19.16 9.77
C ILE A 395 21.02 18.69 8.45
N LEU A 396 21.51 19.26 7.35
CA LEU A 396 21.08 18.95 5.99
C LEU A 396 22.12 18.07 5.30
N TRP A 397 21.66 17.02 4.63
CA TRP A 397 22.53 16.08 3.91
C TRP A 397 21.80 15.38 2.78
N SER A 398 22.49 14.60 1.93
CA SER A 398 21.88 13.90 0.83
C SER A 398 22.41 12.48 0.70
N VAL A 399 21.48 11.53 0.55
CA VAL A 399 21.81 10.13 0.23
C VAL A 399 22.30 9.99 -1.22
N GLY A 400 23.27 9.10 -1.45
CA GLY A 400 23.80 8.78 -2.78
C GLY A 400 24.65 9.86 -3.43
N THR A 401 25.02 10.91 -2.71
CA THR A 401 25.81 12.05 -3.22
C THR A 401 27.05 12.30 -2.38
N LYS A 402 27.91 13.22 -2.87
CA LYS A 402 29.04 13.81 -2.14
C LYS A 402 28.74 15.24 -1.69
N ASN A 403 27.49 15.63 -1.66
CA ASN A 403 27.12 16.98 -1.20
C ASN A 403 27.59 17.21 0.23
N PRO A 404 28.05 18.43 0.56
CA PRO A 404 28.49 18.73 1.90
C PRO A 404 27.37 18.50 2.93
N VAL A 405 27.72 17.98 4.09
CA VAL A 405 26.85 17.95 5.26
C VAL A 405 26.88 19.33 5.91
N GLN A 406 25.71 19.92 6.10
CA GLN A 406 25.59 21.34 6.45
C GLN A 406 24.68 21.53 7.67
N LEU A 407 24.99 22.52 8.48
CA LEU A 407 24.20 22.98 9.61
C LEU A 407 23.45 24.25 9.22
N PHE A 408 22.14 24.25 9.37
CA PHE A 408 21.30 25.43 9.17
C PHE A 408 20.77 25.96 10.49
N ASP A 409 21.03 27.24 10.75
CA ASP A 409 20.64 27.97 11.97
C ASP A 409 19.43 28.87 11.64
N PHE A 410 18.28 28.58 12.24
CA PHE A 410 17.04 29.34 11.99
C PHE A 410 17.05 30.72 12.63
N SER A 411 17.86 30.93 13.69
CA SER A 411 17.98 32.24 14.37
C SER A 411 18.76 33.26 13.54
N LYS A 412 19.66 32.75 12.72
CA LYS A 412 20.43 33.51 11.73
C LYS A 412 20.44 32.66 10.47
N PRO A 413 19.60 32.91 9.47
CA PRO A 413 19.50 32.04 8.29
C PRO A 413 20.86 31.86 7.60
N GLU A 414 21.77 31.17 8.27
CA GLU A 414 23.13 30.88 7.84
C GLU A 414 23.31 29.38 7.67
N LEU A 415 23.95 29.02 6.57
CA LEU A 415 24.33 27.67 6.24
C LEU A 415 25.81 27.46 6.49
N LYS A 416 26.17 26.63 7.48
CA LYS A 416 27.55 26.27 7.79
C LYS A 416 27.85 24.87 7.25
N THR A 417 28.87 24.74 6.40
CA THR A 417 29.39 23.40 6.03
C THR A 417 30.11 22.79 7.22
N LEU A 418 29.69 21.60 7.65
CA LEU A 418 30.36 20.84 8.70
C LEU A 418 31.55 20.05 8.12
N PHE A 419 31.28 19.28 7.09
CA PHE A 419 32.27 18.54 6.31
C PHE A 419 31.76 18.19 4.93
N THR A 420 32.69 17.80 4.06
CA THR A 420 32.35 17.29 2.71
C THR A 420 32.76 15.83 2.62
N PRO A 421 31.80 14.91 2.32
CA PRO A 421 32.09 13.50 2.14
C PRO A 421 33.08 13.22 1.01
N LYS A 422 33.92 12.21 1.17
CA LYS A 422 34.86 11.78 0.11
C LYS A 422 34.19 10.92 -0.95
N ASN A 423 33.22 10.14 -0.53
CA ASN A 423 32.46 9.22 -1.36
C ASN A 423 30.96 9.48 -1.24
N ASN A 424 30.15 8.70 -1.95
CA ASN A 424 28.71 8.84 -1.86
C ASN A 424 28.20 8.43 -0.48
N VAL A 425 27.47 9.32 0.14
CA VAL A 425 26.87 9.11 1.47
C VAL A 425 25.74 8.09 1.38
N GLN A 426 25.80 7.07 2.20
CA GLN A 426 24.73 6.08 2.35
C GLN A 426 23.73 6.51 3.43
N THR A 427 24.21 6.95 4.58
CA THR A 427 23.39 7.47 5.67
C THR A 427 24.17 8.41 6.58
N VAL A 428 23.43 9.28 7.24
CA VAL A 428 23.94 10.15 8.32
C VAL A 428 23.03 9.97 9.53
N LYS A 429 23.62 9.76 10.70
CA LYS A 429 22.90 9.66 11.98
C LYS A 429 23.53 10.58 13.02
N LEU A 430 22.74 11.02 13.99
CA LEU A 430 23.19 11.89 15.05
C LEU A 430 23.11 11.20 16.41
N PHE A 431 24.20 11.25 17.17
CA PHE A 431 24.33 10.72 18.54
C PHE A 431 24.93 11.80 19.45
N GLY A 432 24.04 12.57 20.10
CA GLY A 432 24.45 13.76 20.84
C GLY A 432 25.12 14.80 19.93
N ASN A 433 26.43 15.08 20.14
CA ASN A 433 27.22 15.96 19.30
C ASN A 433 28.09 15.23 18.24
N ILE A 434 27.88 13.95 18.07
CA ILE A 434 28.59 13.11 17.10
C ILE A 434 27.70 12.80 15.91
N ILE A 435 28.12 13.18 14.72
CA ILE A 435 27.57 12.74 13.45
C ILE A 435 28.30 11.46 13.05
N LEU A 436 27.53 10.38 12.85
CA LEU A 436 27.98 9.16 12.21
C LEU A 436 27.61 9.23 10.75
N GLU A 437 28.57 9.05 9.88
CA GLU A 437 28.39 9.08 8.44
C GLU A 437 28.89 7.78 7.84
N MET A 438 28.15 7.22 6.90
CA MET A 438 28.49 6.00 6.16
C MET A 438 28.63 6.29 4.68
N GLU A 439 29.72 5.79 4.07
CA GLU A 439 30.04 5.96 2.66
C GLU A 439 30.19 4.60 1.94
N ASN A 440 29.71 4.52 0.71
CA ASN A 440 29.97 3.43 -0.26
C ASN A 440 29.79 2.01 0.29
N ASN A 441 28.90 1.79 1.26
CA ASN A 441 28.69 0.48 1.92
C ASN A 441 29.96 -0.14 2.49
N SER A 442 30.94 0.66 2.89
CA SER A 442 32.23 0.16 3.36
C SER A 442 32.89 1.01 4.45
N ILE A 443 32.66 2.31 4.50
CA ILE A 443 33.36 3.22 5.39
C ILE A 443 32.37 3.80 6.40
N VAL A 444 32.79 3.85 7.68
CA VAL A 444 32.12 4.61 8.73
C VAL A 444 33.04 5.70 9.23
N ASN A 445 32.57 6.91 9.15
CA ASN A 445 33.21 8.10 9.67
C ASN A 445 32.44 8.66 10.86
N ILE A 446 33.11 9.32 11.75
CA ILE A 446 32.53 10.16 12.81
C ILE A 446 33.04 11.59 12.70
N TYR A 447 32.13 12.53 12.90
CA TYR A 447 32.42 13.95 13.00
C TYR A 447 31.89 14.47 14.33
N ASN A 448 32.75 15.02 15.15
CA ASN A 448 32.36 15.67 16.40
C ASN A 448 32.12 17.16 16.15
N ILE A 449 30.88 17.59 16.36
CA ILE A 449 30.43 18.95 16.02
C ILE A 449 31.16 20.01 16.85
N ASP A 450 31.42 19.73 18.14
CA ASP A 450 32.03 20.70 19.05
C ASP A 450 33.54 20.89 18.79
N SER A 451 34.25 19.79 18.53
CA SER A 451 35.70 19.83 18.27
C SER A 451 36.04 19.95 16.79
N GLU A 452 35.08 19.91 15.91
CA GLU A 452 35.20 19.90 14.43
C GLU A 452 36.18 18.83 13.90
N LYS A 453 36.31 17.70 14.64
CA LYS A 453 37.19 16.60 14.27
C LYS A 453 36.47 15.57 13.48
N PHE A 454 37.03 15.20 12.32
CA PHE A 454 36.57 14.13 11.44
C PHE A 454 37.54 12.94 11.51
N SER A 455 37.03 11.71 11.65
CA SER A 455 37.85 10.51 11.70
C SER A 455 37.13 9.30 11.10
N GLU A 456 37.87 8.51 10.31
CA GLU A 456 37.45 7.19 9.88
C GLU A 456 37.61 6.20 11.04
N VAL A 457 36.52 5.52 11.39
CA VAL A 457 36.49 4.56 12.52
C VAL A 457 36.31 3.10 12.08
N TYR A 458 35.85 2.88 10.86
CA TYR A 458 35.74 1.55 10.29
C TYR A 458 35.87 1.60 8.78
N ASN A 459 36.52 0.55 8.20
CA ASN A 459 36.60 0.35 6.76
C ASN A 459 36.53 -1.15 6.47
N GLY A 460 35.50 -1.57 5.75
CA GLY A 460 35.28 -2.98 5.42
C GLY A 460 34.00 -3.19 4.61
N ALA A 461 34.08 -4.01 3.58
CA ALA A 461 32.98 -4.29 2.66
C ALA A 461 31.73 -4.90 3.33
N GLY A 462 30.58 -4.74 2.69
CA GLY A 462 29.32 -5.35 3.12
C GLY A 462 28.60 -4.58 4.25
N LEU A 463 29.00 -3.33 4.50
CA LEU A 463 28.38 -2.45 5.48
C LEU A 463 26.93 -2.15 5.08
N GLN A 464 25.99 -2.38 5.99
CA GLN A 464 24.56 -2.12 5.76
C GLN A 464 24.06 -0.95 6.60
N ASP A 465 24.46 -0.88 7.88
CA ASP A 465 24.07 0.20 8.79
C ASP A 465 25.02 0.26 9.99
N ALA A 466 24.98 1.37 10.74
CA ALA A 466 25.76 1.52 11.96
C ALA A 466 25.06 2.40 13.00
N VAL A 467 25.35 2.16 14.30
CA VAL A 467 24.86 2.97 15.41
C VAL A 467 25.92 3.07 16.52
N ILE A 468 25.94 4.17 17.24
CA ILE A 468 26.72 4.32 18.47
C ILE A 468 25.79 4.07 19.64
N ALA A 469 26.12 3.12 20.51
CA ALA A 469 25.33 2.78 21.68
C ALA A 469 25.82 3.50 22.94
N GLU A 470 25.08 3.43 24.03
CA GLU A 470 25.43 4.10 25.29
C GLU A 470 26.72 3.59 25.94
N ASP A 471 27.17 2.38 25.61
CA ASP A 471 28.48 1.85 26.02
C ASP A 471 29.68 2.56 25.32
N GLY A 472 29.38 3.54 24.48
CA GLY A 472 30.37 4.29 23.71
C GLY A 472 30.99 3.50 22.56
N LYS A 473 30.46 2.32 22.24
CA LYS A 473 30.94 1.48 21.14
C LYS A 473 30.10 1.70 19.90
N LEU A 474 30.74 1.48 18.76
CA LEU A 474 30.07 1.45 17.46
C LEU A 474 29.61 0.01 17.16
N TYR A 475 28.36 -0.14 16.76
CA TYR A 475 27.80 -1.40 16.29
C TYR A 475 27.48 -1.29 14.81
N ILE A 476 27.94 -2.27 14.04
CA ILE A 476 27.92 -2.26 12.59
C ILE A 476 27.12 -3.47 12.11
N ALA A 477 26.07 -3.21 11.35
CA ALA A 477 25.31 -4.21 10.61
C ALA A 477 26.01 -4.54 9.28
N LYS A 478 26.14 -5.84 8.98
CA LYS A 478 26.84 -6.31 7.77
C LYS A 478 26.05 -7.36 7.02
N SER A 479 26.31 -7.45 5.71
CA SER A 479 26.03 -8.60 4.90
C SER A 479 27.32 -9.39 4.65
N PHE A 480 27.20 -10.73 4.60
CA PHE A 480 28.31 -11.62 4.37
C PHE A 480 27.98 -12.57 3.22
N ASP A 481 28.90 -12.67 2.28
CA ASP A 481 28.74 -13.58 1.14
C ASP A 481 29.09 -15.02 1.49
N THR A 482 29.93 -15.24 2.53
CA THR A 482 30.39 -16.57 2.93
C THR A 482 30.61 -16.69 4.43
N ASN A 483 29.88 -17.60 5.04
CA ASN A 483 29.99 -18.15 6.39
C ASN A 483 30.45 -17.19 7.51
N PRO A 484 29.61 -16.25 7.90
CA PRO A 484 29.93 -15.23 8.90
C PRO A 484 29.78 -15.74 10.32
N LYS A 485 30.55 -15.18 11.23
CA LYS A 485 30.42 -15.47 12.66
C LYS A 485 29.25 -14.69 13.30
N SER A 486 28.91 -13.51 12.78
CA SER A 486 27.74 -12.70 13.18
C SER A 486 27.52 -11.56 12.17
N PRO A 487 26.28 -11.21 11.82
CA PRO A 487 25.97 -10.05 10.97
C PRO A 487 26.03 -8.71 11.73
N LEU A 488 26.31 -8.71 13.03
CA LEU A 488 26.47 -7.52 13.85
C LEU A 488 27.85 -7.52 14.51
N LEU A 489 28.66 -6.51 14.21
CA LEU A 489 30.00 -6.31 14.77
C LEU A 489 29.98 -5.20 15.81
N LYS A 490 30.80 -5.36 16.86
CA LYS A 490 31.10 -4.33 17.85
C LYS A 490 32.48 -3.78 17.58
N VAL A 491 32.63 -2.45 17.52
CA VAL A 491 33.88 -1.75 17.26
C VAL A 491 34.17 -0.78 18.42
N ASP A 492 35.36 -0.87 18.96
CA ASP A 492 35.86 0.12 19.93
C ASP A 492 36.32 1.36 19.19
N LEU A 493 35.74 2.52 19.50
CA LEU A 493 36.06 3.78 18.81
C LEU A 493 37.50 4.26 19.03
N ASN A 494 38.14 3.88 20.14
CA ASN A 494 39.51 4.30 20.48
C ASN A 494 40.56 3.38 19.85
N THR A 495 40.38 2.06 20.06
CA THR A 495 41.36 1.05 19.58
C THR A 495 41.08 0.60 18.15
N LYS A 496 39.90 0.83 17.65
CA LYS A 496 39.37 0.32 16.36
C LYS A 496 39.30 -1.21 16.30
N GLU A 497 39.43 -1.88 17.44
CA GLU A 497 39.29 -3.31 17.54
C GLU A 497 37.83 -3.71 17.21
N THR A 498 37.68 -4.73 16.37
CA THR A 498 36.38 -5.21 15.90
C THR A 498 36.13 -6.63 16.41
N VAL A 499 35.01 -6.84 17.09
CA VAL A 499 34.61 -8.12 17.65
C VAL A 499 33.21 -8.49 17.16
N PRO A 500 32.99 -9.73 16.65
CA PRO A 500 31.65 -10.19 16.30
C PRO A 500 30.79 -10.38 17.57
N THR A 501 29.52 -10.05 17.48
CA THR A 501 28.51 -10.33 18.51
C THR A 501 27.92 -11.74 18.36
N ARG A 502 26.98 -12.11 19.24
CA ARG A 502 26.24 -13.39 19.14
C ARG A 502 24.89 -13.26 18.41
N LEU A 503 24.70 -12.22 17.59
CA LEU A 503 23.50 -12.13 16.77
C LEU A 503 23.53 -13.23 15.69
N PRO A 504 22.50 -14.10 15.60
CA PRO A 504 22.42 -15.11 14.55
C PRO A 504 21.99 -14.50 13.21
N GLY A 505 22.40 -15.11 12.09
CA GLY A 505 21.97 -14.74 10.75
C GLY A 505 23.11 -14.40 9.80
N ASN A 506 22.79 -14.10 8.57
CA ASN A 506 23.71 -13.83 7.47
C ASN A 506 23.83 -12.35 7.15
N VAL A 507 22.76 -11.62 7.32
CA VAL A 507 22.67 -10.19 7.04
C VAL A 507 21.96 -9.50 8.18
N SER A 508 22.40 -8.30 8.58
CA SER A 508 21.62 -7.38 9.38
C SER A 508 21.63 -5.98 8.78
N PHE A 509 20.60 -5.20 9.04
CA PHE A 509 20.46 -3.83 8.53
C PHE A 509 19.47 -3.02 9.38
N SER A 510 19.35 -1.73 9.09
CA SER A 510 18.40 -0.81 9.74
C SER A 510 18.50 -0.83 11.26
N LEU A 511 19.62 -0.31 11.80
CA LEU A 511 19.88 -0.30 13.23
C LEU A 511 19.31 0.94 13.92
N ALA A 512 18.76 0.71 15.12
CA ALA A 512 18.41 1.74 16.09
C ALA A 512 18.88 1.30 17.48
N THR A 513 19.02 2.22 18.42
CA THR A 513 19.50 1.90 19.77
C THR A 513 18.72 2.64 20.84
N ASP A 514 18.52 2.00 21.96
CA ASP A 514 18.19 2.61 23.24
C ASP A 514 19.36 2.42 24.23
N LYS A 515 19.12 2.75 25.50
CA LYS A 515 20.14 2.70 26.54
C LYS A 515 20.95 1.39 26.62
N SER A 516 20.30 0.25 26.45
CA SER A 516 20.89 -1.06 26.74
C SER A 516 20.78 -2.03 25.59
N ASN A 517 20.11 -1.64 24.52
CA ASN A 517 19.78 -2.56 23.45
C ASN A 517 20.01 -1.95 22.07
N ILE A 518 20.29 -2.82 21.12
CA ILE A 518 20.30 -2.51 19.69
C ILE A 518 19.11 -3.24 19.07
N TYR A 519 18.40 -2.55 18.24
CA TYR A 519 17.29 -3.06 17.44
C TYR A 519 17.71 -3.05 15.99
N GLY A 520 17.22 -3.99 15.22
CA GLY A 520 17.52 -4.05 13.81
C GLY A 520 16.73 -5.15 13.12
N ILE A 521 17.00 -5.31 11.84
CA ILE A 521 16.45 -6.40 11.03
C ILE A 521 17.59 -7.36 10.72
N ASN A 522 17.37 -8.67 10.91
CA ASN A 522 18.30 -9.68 10.49
C ASN A 522 17.64 -10.72 9.59
N VAL A 523 18.41 -11.24 8.66
CA VAL A 523 18.04 -12.33 7.77
C VAL A 523 18.81 -13.57 8.17
N GLN A 524 18.09 -14.67 8.36
CA GLN A 524 18.62 -15.99 8.58
C GLN A 524 18.26 -16.83 7.37
N GLU A 525 19.25 -17.24 6.62
CA GLU A 525 19.08 -18.02 5.39
C GLU A 525 19.69 -19.42 5.59
N SER A 526 18.93 -20.44 5.21
CA SER A 526 19.37 -21.83 5.13
C SER A 526 19.01 -22.38 3.76
N ASP A 527 19.56 -23.54 3.39
CA ASP A 527 19.32 -24.18 2.09
C ASP A 527 17.84 -24.38 1.75
N THR A 528 16.97 -24.39 2.76
CA THR A 528 15.53 -24.67 2.61
C THR A 528 14.61 -23.55 3.06
N SER A 529 15.13 -22.52 3.73
CA SER A 529 14.29 -21.44 4.28
C SER A 529 15.06 -20.14 4.46
N LYS A 530 14.35 -19.05 4.22
CA LYS A 530 14.79 -17.69 4.56
C LYS A 530 13.83 -17.12 5.60
N ARG A 531 14.39 -16.53 6.67
CA ARG A 531 13.61 -15.87 7.72
C ARG A 531 14.14 -14.47 7.95
N THR A 532 13.25 -13.50 7.87
CA THR A 532 13.53 -12.11 8.19
C THR A 532 12.89 -11.77 9.52
N ASN A 533 13.68 -11.22 10.45
CA ASN A 533 13.20 -10.91 11.79
C ASN A 533 13.62 -9.50 12.22
N VAL A 534 12.74 -8.84 12.95
CA VAL A 534 13.11 -7.67 13.76
C VAL A 534 13.65 -8.19 15.08
N PHE A 535 14.89 -7.86 15.40
CA PHE A 535 15.58 -8.31 16.60
C PHE A 535 15.78 -7.20 17.63
N LYS A 536 15.89 -7.62 18.88
CA LYS A 536 16.45 -6.87 20.01
C LYS A 536 17.71 -7.58 20.46
N TYR A 537 18.84 -6.91 20.42
CA TYR A 537 20.11 -7.39 20.95
C TYR A 537 20.46 -6.65 22.23
N ASN A 538 20.66 -7.36 23.32
CA ASN A 538 21.07 -6.77 24.59
C ASN A 538 22.60 -6.67 24.67
N ILE A 539 23.09 -5.45 24.88
CA ILE A 539 24.54 -5.14 24.85
C ILE A 539 25.30 -5.80 26.00
N LEU A 540 24.68 -5.92 27.17
CA LEU A 540 25.35 -6.44 28.37
C LEU A 540 25.42 -7.95 28.38
N SER A 541 24.35 -8.63 27.99
CA SER A 541 24.28 -10.11 27.99
C SER A 541 24.78 -10.75 26.71
N ASP A 542 25.13 -9.97 25.68
CA ASP A 542 25.52 -10.46 24.34
C ASP A 542 24.51 -11.49 23.81
N SER A 543 23.22 -11.17 23.90
CA SER A 543 22.14 -12.08 23.51
C SER A 543 21.06 -11.33 22.72
N SER A 544 20.39 -12.05 21.84
CA SER A 544 19.32 -11.48 21.01
C SER A 544 17.98 -12.20 21.21
N THR A 545 16.91 -11.45 21.00
CA THR A 545 15.54 -11.97 20.96
C THR A 545 14.82 -11.43 19.72
N THR A 546 13.96 -12.25 19.13
CA THR A 546 13.09 -11.81 18.03
C THR A 546 11.88 -11.07 18.61
N ILE A 547 11.64 -9.86 18.11
CA ILE A 547 10.46 -9.05 18.43
C ILE A 547 9.32 -9.40 17.48
N LEU A 548 9.64 -9.52 16.19
CA LEU A 548 8.69 -9.70 15.11
C LEU A 548 9.34 -10.52 13.99
N SER A 549 8.61 -11.52 13.48
CA SER A 549 8.99 -12.20 12.23
C SER A 549 8.27 -11.57 11.06
N LEU A 550 9.02 -11.32 9.99
CA LEU A 550 8.54 -10.74 8.73
C LEU A 550 8.44 -11.84 7.68
N ASN A 551 7.64 -11.61 6.64
CA ASN A 551 7.54 -12.55 5.52
C ASN A 551 8.74 -12.41 4.57
N ASP A 552 9.00 -13.42 3.74
CA ASP A 552 10.16 -13.47 2.84
C ASP A 552 10.23 -12.36 1.78
N GLU A 553 9.09 -11.72 1.49
CA GLU A 553 8.99 -10.63 0.51
C GLU A 553 9.42 -9.25 1.06
N ASP A 554 9.69 -9.15 2.36
CA ASP A 554 9.93 -7.89 3.06
C ASP A 554 11.40 -7.46 3.07
N SER A 555 12.11 -7.65 1.96
CA SER A 555 13.54 -7.29 1.82
C SER A 555 13.84 -5.80 2.00
N ASP A 556 12.85 -4.94 1.85
CA ASP A 556 12.96 -3.48 1.95
C ASP A 556 12.48 -2.95 3.31
N ALA A 557 12.38 -3.81 4.31
CA ALA A 557 11.95 -3.39 5.64
C ALA A 557 13.01 -2.51 6.33
N PHE A 558 12.57 -1.55 7.12
CA PHE A 558 13.43 -0.76 8.00
C PHE A 558 12.70 -0.38 9.28
N ILE A 559 13.46 0.00 10.32
CA ILE A 559 12.91 0.34 11.63
C ILE A 559 13.15 1.80 12.00
N TYR A 560 12.26 2.31 12.83
CA TYR A 560 12.42 3.58 13.54
C TYR A 560 12.06 3.38 15.01
N LEU A 561 12.97 3.72 15.90
CA LEU A 561 12.77 3.58 17.34
C LEU A 561 12.46 4.94 17.97
N LYS A 562 11.30 5.01 18.63
CA LYS A 562 10.96 6.07 19.59
C LYS A 562 10.48 5.38 20.85
N TYR A 563 11.46 5.06 21.72
CA TYR A 563 11.18 4.31 22.95
C TYR A 563 9.97 4.87 23.72
N PRO A 564 8.98 4.06 24.14
CA PRO A 564 9.00 2.59 24.11
C PRO A 564 8.40 1.94 22.84
N VAL A 565 8.20 2.66 21.75
CA VAL A 565 7.60 2.11 20.55
C VAL A 565 8.65 1.93 19.45
N LEU A 566 8.66 0.74 18.87
CA LEU A 566 9.43 0.38 17.69
C LEU A 566 8.49 0.31 16.49
N TYR A 567 8.74 1.09 15.48
CA TYR A 567 8.03 1.08 14.22
C TYR A 567 8.83 0.30 13.20
N THR A 568 8.15 -0.59 12.49
CA THR A 568 8.75 -1.37 11.41
C THR A 568 7.99 -1.09 10.12
N TYR A 569 8.71 -0.64 9.11
CA TYR A 569 8.19 -0.52 7.74
C TYR A 569 8.36 -1.83 7.03
N ILE A 570 7.34 -2.27 6.33
CA ILE A 570 7.29 -3.59 5.71
C ILE A 570 6.80 -3.42 4.28
N GLY A 571 7.62 -3.85 3.30
CA GLY A 571 7.24 -3.90 1.90
C GLY A 571 6.77 -2.57 1.30
N LYS A 572 7.23 -1.41 1.83
CA LYS A 572 6.85 -0.05 1.39
C LYS A 572 5.37 0.32 1.53
N SER A 573 4.56 -0.52 2.14
CA SER A 573 3.12 -0.29 2.26
C SER A 573 2.55 -0.47 3.65
N LYS A 574 3.33 -1.02 4.57
CA LYS A 574 2.85 -1.34 5.92
C LYS A 574 3.76 -0.77 6.98
N ILE A 575 3.17 -0.30 8.05
CA ILE A 575 3.88 0.15 9.24
C ILE A 575 3.32 -0.63 10.43
N ARG A 576 4.19 -1.31 11.15
CA ARG A 576 3.83 -1.97 12.40
C ARG A 576 4.47 -1.25 13.57
N ALA A 577 3.67 -0.86 14.54
CA ALA A 577 4.11 -0.29 15.80
C ALA A 577 4.07 -1.37 16.89
N VAL A 578 5.17 -1.59 17.58
CA VAL A 578 5.29 -2.53 18.70
C VAL A 578 5.66 -1.77 19.95
N ASN A 579 4.82 -1.86 20.99
CA ASN A 579 5.17 -1.32 22.30
C ASN A 579 6.10 -2.31 23.01
N LEU A 580 7.35 -1.93 23.20
CA LEU A 580 8.38 -2.76 23.81
C LEU A 580 8.14 -3.10 25.29
N ASN A 581 7.29 -2.32 25.99
CA ASN A 581 6.94 -2.55 27.39
C ASN A 581 5.69 -3.44 27.57
N GLY A 582 4.90 -3.67 26.52
CA GLY A 582 3.59 -4.31 26.67
C GLY A 582 3.21 -5.34 25.62
N ASN A 583 4.07 -5.67 24.69
CA ASN A 583 3.85 -6.64 23.59
C ASN A 583 2.57 -6.43 22.75
N LYS A 584 1.96 -5.26 22.81
CA LYS A 584 0.86 -4.89 21.92
C LYS A 584 1.44 -4.37 20.62
N SER A 585 1.08 -4.97 19.50
CA SER A 585 1.42 -4.48 18.18
C SER A 585 0.17 -3.96 17.47
N MET A 586 0.34 -2.87 16.74
CA MET A 586 -0.67 -2.31 15.84
C MET A 586 -0.05 -2.24 14.45
N MET A 587 -0.86 -2.37 13.44
CA MET A 587 -0.41 -2.30 12.04
C MET A 587 -1.22 -1.24 11.30
N LEU A 588 -0.52 -0.38 10.59
CA LEU A 588 -1.08 0.56 9.64
C LEU A 588 -0.70 0.09 8.23
N ASN A 589 -1.69 -0.14 7.40
CA ASN A 589 -1.49 -0.49 6.00
C ASN A 589 -1.53 0.78 5.16
N ARG A 590 -0.41 1.49 5.12
CA ARG A 590 -0.31 2.70 4.32
C ARG A 590 1.09 2.84 3.73
N SER A 591 1.17 3.26 2.47
CA SER A 591 2.45 3.52 1.81
C SER A 591 3.13 4.71 2.48
N ALA A 592 4.36 4.50 2.94
CA ALA A 592 5.20 5.55 3.47
C ALA A 592 6.57 5.49 2.81
N SER A 593 7.18 6.63 2.55
CA SER A 593 8.50 6.70 1.90
C SER A 593 9.65 6.95 2.86
N MET A 594 9.35 7.40 4.07
CA MET A 594 10.35 7.80 5.06
C MET A 594 9.99 7.30 6.45
N PRO A 595 10.97 7.19 7.35
CA PRO A 595 10.73 6.87 8.75
C PRO A 595 9.69 7.78 9.38
N ILE A 596 8.84 7.19 10.19
CA ILE A 596 7.87 7.92 11.00
C ILE A 596 8.60 8.89 11.91
N LYS A 597 8.17 10.13 11.91
CA LYS A 597 8.54 11.11 12.90
C LYS A 597 7.41 11.24 13.91
N ILE A 598 7.71 11.09 15.19
CA ILE A 598 6.71 11.14 16.25
C ILE A 598 6.86 12.43 17.01
N GLU A 599 5.74 13.10 17.13
CA GLU A 599 5.64 14.22 18.04
C GLU A 599 5.20 13.73 19.43
N LYS A 600 6.08 13.88 20.41
CA LYS A 600 5.94 13.29 21.74
C LYS A 600 4.85 13.97 22.59
N ASN A 601 4.67 15.29 22.44
CA ASN A 601 3.79 16.06 23.31
C ASN A 601 2.31 15.98 22.88
N LEU A 602 2.04 15.84 21.59
CA LEU A 602 0.69 15.81 21.04
C LEU A 602 0.11 14.41 20.90
N LYS A 603 0.85 13.36 21.29
CA LYS A 603 0.46 11.97 21.10
C LYS A 603 0.03 11.67 19.66
N ARG A 604 0.76 12.18 18.71
CA ARG A 604 0.51 12.04 17.28
C ARG A 604 1.66 11.32 16.60
N VAL A 605 1.33 10.58 15.58
CA VAL A 605 2.31 9.95 14.69
C VAL A 605 2.23 10.64 13.34
N VAL A 606 3.36 11.11 12.84
CA VAL A 606 3.45 11.81 11.56
C VAL A 606 4.16 10.90 10.56
N VAL A 607 3.54 10.71 9.41
CA VAL A 607 4.03 9.84 8.35
C VAL A 607 4.24 10.66 7.09
N LEU A 608 5.45 10.60 6.53
CA LEU A 608 5.72 11.13 5.21
C LEU A 608 5.30 10.09 4.17
N ASN A 609 4.33 10.44 3.35
CA ASN A 609 3.78 9.58 2.33
C ASN A 609 4.67 9.55 1.08
N ARG A 610 4.47 8.54 0.25
CA ARG A 610 5.26 8.34 -0.97
C ARG A 610 5.07 9.45 -2.00
N ASP A 611 3.91 10.08 -2.02
CA ASP A 611 3.60 11.24 -2.87
C ASP A 611 4.23 12.54 -2.38
N GLY A 612 4.85 12.53 -1.19
CA GLY A 612 5.44 13.70 -0.55
C GLY A 612 4.46 14.52 0.28
N SER A 613 3.26 14.00 0.53
CA SER A 613 2.33 14.53 1.52
C SER A 613 2.68 14.04 2.92
N ILE A 614 2.07 14.63 3.95
CA ILE A 614 2.23 14.23 5.34
C ILE A 614 0.88 13.85 5.90
N SER A 615 0.81 12.68 6.54
CA SER A 615 -0.36 12.25 7.28
C SER A 615 -0.13 12.29 8.78
N TRP A 616 -1.09 12.82 9.48
CA TRP A 616 -1.13 12.87 10.94
C TRP A 616 -2.06 11.79 11.46
N TYR A 617 -1.56 10.96 12.34
CA TYR A 617 -2.32 9.91 13.01
C TYR A 617 -2.40 10.17 14.51
N ASN A 618 -3.41 9.63 15.17
CA ASN A 618 -3.39 9.50 16.62
C ASN A 618 -2.27 8.54 17.07
N ASP A 619 -1.99 8.51 18.37
CA ASP A 619 -0.88 7.77 18.97
C ASP A 619 -0.95 6.25 18.76
N ASN A 620 -2.15 5.71 18.50
CA ASN A 620 -2.38 4.29 18.25
C ASN A 620 -2.56 3.94 16.77
N LEU A 621 -2.30 4.88 15.85
CA LEU A 621 -2.43 4.70 14.41
C LEU A 621 -3.83 4.30 13.90
N SER A 622 -4.86 4.41 14.72
CA SER A 622 -6.20 3.94 14.36
C SER A 622 -7.00 4.95 13.54
N GLN A 623 -6.58 6.21 13.54
CA GLN A 623 -7.31 7.29 12.87
C GLN A 623 -6.35 8.29 12.25
N VAL A 624 -6.60 8.63 10.98
CA VAL A 624 -6.01 9.82 10.33
C VAL A 624 -6.68 11.05 10.93
N ILE A 625 -5.86 12.00 11.38
CA ILE A 625 -6.33 13.27 11.92
C ILE A 625 -6.40 14.30 10.80
N ALA A 626 -5.36 14.36 9.97
CA ALA A 626 -5.23 15.29 8.85
C ALA A 626 -4.21 14.78 7.83
N ASP A 627 -4.39 15.14 6.58
CA ASP A 627 -3.39 15.01 5.51
C ASP A 627 -2.95 16.41 5.07
N TRP A 628 -1.64 16.63 4.98
CA TRP A 628 -1.06 17.93 4.64
C TRP A 628 -0.30 17.88 3.33
N TYR A 629 -0.52 18.91 2.52
CA TYR A 629 0.15 19.12 1.23
C TYR A 629 0.74 20.52 1.17
N ILE A 630 1.89 20.65 0.53
CA ILE A 630 2.51 21.95 0.27
C ILE A 630 2.56 22.22 -1.23
N THR A 631 2.19 23.42 -1.66
CA THR A 631 2.33 23.85 -3.05
C THR A 631 3.71 24.44 -3.32
N LYS A 632 4.08 24.57 -4.60
CA LYS A 632 5.36 25.16 -5.01
C LYS A 632 5.56 26.62 -4.58
N ASP A 633 4.47 27.33 -4.38
CA ASP A 633 4.44 28.69 -3.85
C ASP A 633 4.39 28.75 -2.31
N GLY A 634 4.51 27.60 -1.65
CA GLY A 634 4.60 27.50 -0.20
C GLY A 634 3.28 27.58 0.55
N GLN A 635 2.14 27.43 -0.15
CA GLN A 635 0.84 27.36 0.50
C GLN A 635 0.57 25.94 1.00
N TRP A 636 -0.14 25.85 2.11
CA TRP A 636 -0.55 24.59 2.72
C TRP A 636 -2.02 24.31 2.53
N TYR A 637 -2.29 23.03 2.36
CA TYR A 637 -3.64 22.50 2.34
C TYR A 637 -3.75 21.36 3.34
N GLU A 638 -4.79 21.42 4.17
CA GLU A 638 -5.14 20.41 5.17
C GLU A 638 -6.50 19.83 4.83
N PHE A 639 -6.60 18.50 4.94
CA PHE A 639 -7.82 17.72 4.65
C PHE A 639 -8.23 16.85 5.82
#